data_73bf4b2cc53f367ca1ba960ad0e79a46
#
_entry.id   73bf4b2cc53f367ca1ba960ad0e79a46
#
_cell.length_a   1.000
_cell.length_b   1.000
_cell.length_c   1.000
_cell.angle_alpha   90.00
_cell.angle_beta   90.00
_cell.angle_gamma   90.00
#
_symmetry.space_group_name_H-M   'P 1'
#
loop_
_entity.id
_entity.type
_entity.pdbx_description
1 polymer ?
#
loop_
_entity_poly.entity_id
_entity_poly.type
_entity_poly.pdbx_seq_one_letter_code
_entity_poly.pdbx_strand_id
1 'polypeptide(L)'
;MSGVNEIRSTFLDYFRKEGHEVVASSPLVPRNDPTLMFTNAGMVQFKNVFTGLEKRPYSRATTAQKSVRAGGKHNDLDNVGYTARHLTFFEMLGNFSFGDYFKERAIELAWNLITREFGLKKDKLLVTVYHTDDEAAGYWKKIAGFSDDRIIRIPTSDNFWAMGDTGPCGPCSEIFIDRGEHIWGGPPGSPEEDGDRFLEFWNLVFMQYEQVTKEERIDLPRPSIDTGMGLERMASILQGVESVFETDLFRHLIDAASSALGRGPDADTVASFRVIADHLRSSCFLVADGVLPSNEGRGYVLRRIMRRAMRHAQLLGASEPLMWKLVPALVREMAQAYPELGRGEALITETLKLEETRFRKTLARGLGLLSEATEKLGAGDMLDGETAFKLYDTYGFPLDLTQDALRQRSISVDLAGFTDAMERQRAEARKSWAGSGDAATETVWFSVRENTGATDFLGYETEQAEGLVLALVKDGKTVDSAAQGDTVAVVVNQTPFYGESGGQMGDTGVISGEGFSIEITDTQKKADGLFVHLGRVASGTVKTSAAVELKVDHARRSRLRANHSATHLIHEALREVLGTHVAQKGSLVAPERLRFDISHNKPISADELEEVERMANEIVVQNSPVSTRLMSVDDAIAEGAMALFGEKYGDEVRVVSMGTGLHGAKANRPYSVELCGGTHVRATGDIGLVRIVSDSAVAAGVRRIEALTGEAARKHLDEQDKRLKAIASTLKISPADVAARVETLLEERKKLEKELSEARKKLALGDRSPAGVPAENETIAGVGFLGKAVSGVSPKDLKPLADAGKKTLGSGVVVFVGAGEDNKASVVVGVTDDLTTRFSAVDLVRVASAALGGQGGGGRPDMAQAGGPDASKAEDAIAAVKAALEAA
;
A
#
# COMPACT_ATOMS: atom_id res chain seq x y z
N MET A 1 24.14 -34.98 21.68
CA MET A 1 23.18 -33.88 21.62
C MET A 1 23.96 -32.57 21.65
N SER A 2 24.17 -31.93 20.51
CA SER A 2 25.07 -30.80 20.49
C SER A 2 24.68 -29.69 19.50
N GLY A 3 23.95 -29.97 18.44
CA GLY A 3 23.56 -28.93 17.46
C GLY A 3 22.43 -28.04 17.95
N VAL A 4 22.47 -26.73 17.61
CA VAL A 4 21.45 -25.75 18.00
C VAL A 4 20.04 -26.20 17.57
N ASN A 5 19.89 -26.76 16.38
CA ASN A 5 18.61 -27.30 15.89
C ASN A 5 18.12 -28.50 16.72
N GLU A 6 19.00 -29.36 17.16
CA GLU A 6 18.67 -30.52 18.01
C GLU A 6 18.24 -30.09 19.41
N ILE A 7 18.90 -29.08 20.01
CA ILE A 7 18.56 -28.54 21.32
C ILE A 7 17.16 -27.91 21.26
N ARG A 8 16.88 -27.10 20.24
CA ARG A 8 15.55 -26.50 20.02
C ARG A 8 14.45 -27.57 19.92
N SER A 9 14.66 -28.61 19.10
CA SER A 9 13.66 -29.64 18.93
C SER A 9 13.49 -30.50 20.19
N THR A 10 14.56 -30.80 20.93
CA THR A 10 14.50 -31.53 22.20
C THR A 10 13.66 -30.76 23.23
N PHE A 11 13.86 -29.46 23.37
CA PHE A 11 13.06 -28.60 24.27
C PHE A 11 11.57 -28.65 23.92
N LEU A 12 11.25 -28.40 22.65
CA LEU A 12 9.86 -28.38 22.19
C LEU A 12 9.19 -29.77 22.33
N ASP A 13 9.91 -30.84 22.01
CA ASP A 13 9.42 -32.19 22.10
C ASP A 13 9.21 -32.67 23.55
N TYR A 14 10.10 -32.25 24.47
CA TYR A 14 9.94 -32.51 25.88
C TYR A 14 8.65 -31.90 26.43
N PHE A 15 8.42 -30.59 26.19
CA PHE A 15 7.23 -29.94 26.66
C PHE A 15 5.96 -30.40 25.95
N ARG A 16 6.03 -30.81 24.69
CA ARG A 16 4.92 -31.44 23.96
C ARG A 16 4.51 -32.76 24.66
N LYS A 17 5.46 -33.57 25.05
CA LYS A 17 5.19 -34.82 25.83
C LYS A 17 4.56 -34.53 27.18
N GLU A 18 4.90 -33.39 27.77
CA GLU A 18 4.31 -32.90 29.04
C GLU A 18 2.98 -32.12 28.85
N GLY A 19 2.37 -32.23 27.66
CA GLY A 19 1.03 -31.71 27.38
C GLY A 19 0.97 -30.21 27.01
N HIS A 20 2.06 -29.62 26.55
CA HIS A 20 2.11 -28.25 26.05
C HIS A 20 1.86 -28.22 24.54
N GLU A 21 1.06 -27.25 24.10
CA GLU A 21 0.92 -26.95 22.67
C GLU A 21 2.19 -26.30 22.13
N VAL A 22 2.72 -26.82 21.01
CA VAL A 22 3.87 -26.23 20.36
C VAL A 22 3.39 -25.07 19.47
N VAL A 23 3.68 -23.85 19.91
CA VAL A 23 3.27 -22.63 19.22
C VAL A 23 4.43 -22.05 18.43
N ALA A 24 4.18 -21.68 17.17
CA ALA A 24 5.17 -21.04 16.32
C ALA A 24 5.66 -19.71 16.92
N SER A 25 6.90 -19.33 16.60
CA SER A 25 7.42 -18.01 16.94
C SER A 25 6.54 -16.90 16.36
N SER A 26 6.20 -15.92 17.16
CA SER A 26 5.60 -14.69 16.64
C SER A 26 6.63 -13.85 15.87
N PRO A 27 6.19 -12.93 14.99
CA PRO A 27 7.08 -11.98 14.34
C PRO A 27 7.85 -11.11 15.34
N LEU A 28 9.01 -10.63 14.93
CA LEU A 28 9.81 -9.67 15.70
C LEU A 28 9.14 -8.30 15.86
N VAL A 29 8.23 -7.96 14.94
CA VAL A 29 7.35 -6.79 15.09
C VAL A 29 6.10 -7.23 15.85
N PRO A 30 5.94 -6.86 17.14
CA PRO A 30 4.81 -7.31 17.94
C PRO A 30 3.51 -6.73 17.39
N ARG A 31 2.51 -7.61 17.23
CA ARG A 31 1.18 -7.21 16.78
C ARG A 31 0.25 -6.85 17.93
N ASN A 32 0.54 -7.40 19.10
CA ASN A 32 -0.29 -7.33 20.32
C ASN A 32 0.35 -6.50 21.44
N ASP A 33 1.41 -5.76 21.17
CA ASP A 33 1.99 -4.79 22.09
C ASP A 33 2.57 -3.58 21.37
N PRO A 34 1.82 -2.46 21.28
CA PRO A 34 2.27 -1.25 20.63
C PRO A 34 3.36 -0.49 21.40
N THR A 35 3.63 -0.86 22.66
CA THR A 35 4.65 -0.20 23.49
C THR A 35 6.04 -0.76 23.24
N LEU A 36 6.16 -1.94 22.62
CA LEU A 36 7.42 -2.59 22.31
C LEU A 36 7.83 -2.34 20.86
N MET A 37 9.07 -1.95 20.66
CA MET A 37 9.65 -1.87 19.32
C MET A 37 9.76 -3.25 18.68
N PHE A 38 10.31 -4.20 19.42
CA PHE A 38 10.49 -5.59 18.96
C PHE A 38 10.05 -6.57 20.03
N THR A 39 9.69 -7.76 19.60
CA THR A 39 9.50 -8.91 20.48
C THR A 39 10.82 -9.23 21.14
N ASN A 40 10.90 -9.08 22.47
CA ASN A 40 12.10 -9.20 23.28
C ASN A 40 12.09 -10.38 24.26
N ALA A 41 10.95 -11.12 24.32
CA ALA A 41 10.76 -12.26 25.20
C ALA A 41 9.66 -13.19 24.64
N GLY A 42 9.68 -14.47 25.09
CA GLY A 42 8.74 -15.49 24.65
C GLY A 42 7.27 -15.20 25.01
N MET A 43 7.06 -14.51 26.12
CA MET A 43 5.72 -14.21 26.64
C MET A 43 4.96 -13.14 25.85
N VAL A 44 5.64 -12.34 25.02
CA VAL A 44 5.02 -11.18 24.34
C VAL A 44 3.80 -11.60 23.54
N GLN A 45 3.86 -12.71 22.82
CA GLN A 45 2.70 -13.23 22.07
C GLN A 45 1.56 -13.74 22.93
N PHE A 46 1.77 -13.93 24.23
CA PHE A 46 0.79 -14.46 25.19
C PHE A 46 0.34 -13.41 26.23
N LYS A 47 0.76 -12.17 26.11
CA LYS A 47 0.44 -11.09 27.07
C LYS A 47 -1.06 -11.05 27.39
N ASN A 48 -1.90 -11.03 26.37
CA ASN A 48 -3.35 -10.96 26.51
C ASN A 48 -3.97 -12.25 27.09
N VAL A 49 -3.28 -13.38 26.98
CA VAL A 49 -3.70 -14.64 27.61
C VAL A 49 -3.46 -14.60 29.11
N PHE A 50 -2.32 -14.06 29.55
CA PHE A 50 -1.99 -13.90 30.98
C PHE A 50 -2.94 -12.95 31.70
N THR A 51 -3.31 -11.83 31.05
CA THR A 51 -4.25 -10.85 31.60
C THR A 51 -5.73 -11.30 31.48
N GLY A 52 -5.99 -12.39 30.77
CA GLY A 52 -7.35 -12.91 30.57
C GLY A 52 -8.15 -12.21 29.46
N LEU A 53 -7.55 -11.26 28.76
CA LEU A 53 -8.16 -10.55 27.62
C LEU A 53 -8.33 -11.44 26.39
N GLU A 54 -7.48 -12.47 26.25
CA GLU A 54 -7.54 -13.45 25.17
C GLU A 54 -7.70 -14.88 25.73
N LYS A 55 -8.46 -15.72 25.03
CA LYS A 55 -8.60 -17.14 25.34
C LYS A 55 -8.03 -17.98 24.22
N ARG A 56 -7.16 -18.93 24.57
CA ARG A 56 -6.61 -19.94 23.65
C ARG A 56 -7.28 -21.31 23.90
N PRO A 57 -7.31 -22.21 22.90
CA PRO A 57 -7.87 -23.55 23.08
C PRO A 57 -7.00 -24.47 23.96
N TYR A 58 -5.88 -23.98 24.47
CA TYR A 58 -4.93 -24.70 25.33
C TYR A 58 -4.59 -23.87 26.57
N SER A 59 -4.26 -24.56 27.67
CA SER A 59 -3.84 -23.96 28.94
C SER A 59 -2.31 -24.00 29.17
N ARG A 60 -1.57 -24.68 28.26
CA ARG A 60 -0.11 -24.79 28.28
C ARG A 60 0.44 -24.58 26.89
N ALA A 61 1.54 -23.88 26.77
CA ALA A 61 2.23 -23.69 25.48
C ALA A 61 3.73 -23.83 25.63
N THR A 62 4.42 -24.13 24.51
CA THR A 62 5.86 -24.05 24.40
C THR A 62 6.24 -23.44 23.07
N THR A 63 7.31 -22.64 23.03
CA THR A 63 7.76 -21.99 21.80
C THR A 63 9.27 -21.78 21.80
N ALA A 64 9.86 -21.68 20.60
CA ALA A 64 11.17 -21.10 20.37
C ALA A 64 10.97 -19.73 19.74
N GLN A 65 10.96 -18.67 20.56
CA GLN A 65 10.60 -17.32 20.16
C GLN A 65 11.83 -16.55 19.69
N LYS A 66 11.77 -16.05 18.45
CA LYS A 66 12.71 -15.03 17.94
C LYS A 66 12.61 -13.77 18.81
N SER A 67 13.73 -13.27 19.28
CA SER A 67 13.77 -12.11 20.16
C SER A 67 14.87 -11.15 19.75
N VAL A 68 14.61 -9.82 19.83
CA VAL A 68 15.58 -8.77 19.54
C VAL A 68 15.68 -7.80 20.71
N ARG A 69 16.91 -7.54 21.16
CA ARG A 69 17.28 -6.58 22.21
C ARG A 69 18.31 -5.59 21.67
N ALA A 70 17.86 -4.58 20.94
CA ALA A 70 18.73 -3.60 20.27
C ALA A 70 18.22 -2.15 20.43
N GLY A 71 17.39 -1.89 21.45
CA GLY A 71 16.85 -0.57 21.72
C GLY A 71 15.83 -0.57 22.86
N GLY A 72 15.48 0.59 23.37
CA GLY A 72 14.57 0.76 24.52
C GLY A 72 15.18 0.33 25.84
N LYS A 73 14.36 -0.26 26.73
CA LYS A 73 14.76 -0.68 28.08
C LYS A 73 15.77 -1.84 28.06
N HIS A 74 15.71 -2.70 27.05
CA HIS A 74 16.60 -3.83 26.84
C HIS A 74 17.47 -3.56 25.61
N ASN A 75 18.73 -3.19 25.83
CA ASN A 75 19.66 -2.87 24.74
C ASN A 75 21.00 -3.58 24.96
N ASP A 76 21.22 -4.68 24.25
CA ASP A 76 22.47 -5.46 24.29
C ASP A 76 23.47 -5.08 23.18
N LEU A 77 23.08 -4.15 22.27
CA LEU A 77 23.83 -3.82 21.06
C LEU A 77 25.32 -3.51 21.33
N ASP A 78 25.58 -2.71 22.36
CA ASP A 78 26.93 -2.23 22.64
C ASP A 78 27.83 -3.30 23.26
N ASN A 79 27.26 -4.36 23.85
CA ASN A 79 27.96 -5.47 24.49
C ASN A 79 28.32 -6.59 23.50
N VAL A 80 27.61 -6.67 22.36
CA VAL A 80 27.82 -7.72 21.34
C VAL A 80 29.24 -7.64 20.78
N GLY A 81 29.89 -8.80 20.76
CA GLY A 81 31.27 -8.98 20.29
C GLY A 81 32.33 -8.86 21.41
N TYR A 82 32.00 -8.15 22.47
CA TYR A 82 32.95 -7.88 23.58
C TYR A 82 32.68 -8.74 24.82
N THR A 83 31.53 -9.33 24.95
CA THR A 83 31.18 -10.31 25.99
C THR A 83 30.95 -11.68 25.37
N ALA A 84 30.98 -12.72 26.21
CA ALA A 84 30.81 -14.10 25.75
C ALA A 84 29.35 -14.53 25.54
N ARG A 85 28.35 -13.70 25.99
CA ARG A 85 26.96 -14.12 26.17
C ARG A 85 25.89 -13.19 25.59
N HIS A 86 26.22 -11.94 25.21
CA HIS A 86 25.24 -10.97 24.71
C HIS A 86 25.09 -11.01 23.20
N LEU A 87 23.82 -11.01 22.76
CA LEU A 87 23.37 -11.07 21.37
C LEU A 87 22.27 -10.05 21.14
N THR A 88 22.22 -9.42 19.96
CA THR A 88 21.08 -8.56 19.58
C THR A 88 19.88 -9.39 19.16
N PHE A 89 20.09 -10.48 18.45
CA PHE A 89 19.08 -11.46 18.10
C PHE A 89 19.41 -12.80 18.81
N PHE A 90 18.41 -13.37 19.46
CA PHE A 90 18.55 -14.68 20.10
C PHE A 90 17.22 -15.43 20.08
N GLU A 91 17.27 -16.75 20.25
CA GLU A 91 16.09 -17.57 20.42
C GLU A 91 15.82 -17.82 21.89
N MET A 92 14.62 -17.46 22.33
CA MET A 92 14.15 -17.76 23.69
C MET A 92 13.25 -18.98 23.66
N LEU A 93 13.72 -20.07 24.26
CA LEU A 93 12.92 -21.27 24.48
C LEU A 93 12.06 -21.07 25.72
N GLY A 94 10.75 -21.18 25.58
CA GLY A 94 9.82 -20.92 26.65
C GLY A 94 8.75 -21.99 26.82
N ASN A 95 8.39 -22.27 28.08
CA ASN A 95 7.18 -22.98 28.41
C ASN A 95 6.28 -22.13 29.29
N PHE A 96 4.98 -22.23 29.05
CA PHE A 96 3.96 -21.35 29.59
C PHE A 96 2.82 -22.15 30.19
N SER A 97 2.30 -21.67 31.33
CA SER A 97 1.08 -22.19 31.95
C SER A 97 0.14 -21.02 32.21
N PHE A 98 -1.05 -21.08 31.65
CA PHE A 98 -2.09 -20.05 31.78
C PHE A 98 -3.09 -20.44 32.88
N GLY A 99 -2.58 -20.50 34.12
CA GLY A 99 -3.37 -20.88 35.28
C GLY A 99 -3.68 -22.37 35.39
N ASP A 100 -2.88 -23.25 34.77
CA ASP A 100 -3.02 -24.71 34.85
C ASP A 100 -2.09 -25.30 35.92
N TYR A 101 -0.80 -24.96 35.89
CA TYR A 101 0.17 -25.33 36.92
C TYR A 101 0.97 -24.09 37.35
N PHE A 102 1.65 -24.19 38.50
CA PHE A 102 2.41 -23.06 39.04
C PHE A 102 3.82 -23.54 39.48
N LYS A 103 4.47 -22.88 40.44
CA LYS A 103 5.88 -22.98 40.83
C LYS A 103 6.42 -24.41 40.93
N GLU A 104 5.74 -25.29 41.72
CA GLU A 104 6.24 -26.65 41.99
C GLU A 104 6.42 -27.44 40.69
N ARG A 105 5.38 -27.44 39.84
CA ARG A 105 5.45 -28.17 38.56
C ARG A 105 6.40 -27.52 37.57
N ALA A 106 6.49 -26.18 37.54
CA ALA A 106 7.43 -25.49 36.67
C ALA A 106 8.88 -25.84 37.02
N ILE A 107 9.23 -25.83 38.30
CA ILE A 107 10.57 -26.23 38.79
C ILE A 107 10.87 -27.71 38.51
N GLU A 108 9.87 -28.61 38.73
CA GLU A 108 10.04 -30.02 38.42
C GLU A 108 10.30 -30.26 36.93
N LEU A 109 9.53 -29.64 36.03
CA LEU A 109 9.72 -29.75 34.59
C LEU A 109 11.09 -29.22 34.16
N ALA A 110 11.47 -28.04 34.66
CA ALA A 110 12.77 -27.46 34.39
C ALA A 110 13.91 -28.35 34.85
N TRP A 111 13.84 -28.83 36.08
CA TRP A 111 14.86 -29.70 36.64
C TRP A 111 15.04 -31.02 35.88
N ASN A 112 13.91 -31.65 35.49
CA ASN A 112 13.95 -32.90 34.72
C ASN A 112 14.56 -32.68 33.32
N LEU A 113 14.19 -31.58 32.64
CA LEU A 113 14.76 -31.27 31.33
C LEU A 113 16.29 -31.09 31.40
N ILE A 114 16.79 -30.25 32.32
CA ILE A 114 18.21 -29.91 32.35
C ILE A 114 19.09 -31.09 32.84
N THR A 115 18.55 -31.92 33.77
CA THR A 115 19.36 -32.97 34.37
C THR A 115 19.20 -34.32 33.65
N ARG A 116 18.02 -34.66 33.11
CA ARG A 116 17.75 -35.95 32.46
C ARG A 116 17.90 -35.90 30.95
N GLU A 117 17.25 -34.89 30.31
CA GLU A 117 17.30 -34.82 28.85
C GLU A 117 18.59 -34.16 28.35
N PHE A 118 18.99 -33.02 28.96
CA PHE A 118 20.24 -32.36 28.61
C PHE A 118 21.49 -32.91 29.36
N GLY A 119 21.29 -33.61 30.43
CA GLY A 119 22.38 -34.31 31.15
C GLY A 119 23.32 -33.37 31.92
N LEU A 120 22.88 -32.21 32.33
CA LEU A 120 23.71 -31.28 33.09
C LEU A 120 24.00 -31.83 34.50
N LYS A 121 25.24 -31.66 34.95
CA LYS A 121 25.71 -32.15 36.27
C LYS A 121 25.16 -31.24 37.37
N LYS A 122 24.49 -31.85 38.35
CA LYS A 122 23.82 -31.17 39.45
C LYS A 122 24.80 -30.35 40.29
N ASP A 123 26.00 -30.80 40.48
CA ASP A 123 27.08 -30.14 41.27
C ASP A 123 27.57 -28.85 40.59
N LYS A 124 27.26 -28.63 39.31
CA LYS A 124 27.57 -27.40 38.58
C LYS A 124 26.44 -26.37 38.61
N LEU A 125 25.25 -26.76 39.06
CA LEU A 125 24.05 -25.90 39.02
C LEU A 125 23.83 -25.17 40.34
N LEU A 126 23.33 -23.93 40.24
CA LEU A 126 22.81 -23.16 41.36
C LEU A 126 21.61 -22.31 40.86
N VAL A 127 20.81 -21.81 41.78
CA VAL A 127 19.62 -21.03 41.43
C VAL A 127 19.54 -19.76 42.25
N THR A 128 18.93 -18.74 41.68
CA THR A 128 18.50 -17.56 42.42
C THR A 128 17.00 -17.61 42.68
N VAL A 129 16.53 -16.96 43.72
CA VAL A 129 15.12 -16.73 44.00
C VAL A 129 14.94 -15.31 44.52
N TYR A 130 13.76 -14.72 44.25
CA TYR A 130 13.43 -13.44 44.88
C TYR A 130 13.47 -13.57 46.39
N HIS A 131 14.02 -12.61 47.10
CA HIS A 131 14.39 -12.73 48.51
C HIS A 131 13.22 -13.08 49.43
N THR A 132 11.97 -12.76 49.09
CA THR A 132 10.74 -13.08 49.84
C THR A 132 10.03 -14.33 49.33
N ASP A 133 10.54 -15.00 48.29
CA ASP A 133 9.88 -16.20 47.71
C ASP A 133 10.38 -17.49 48.40
N ASP A 134 9.91 -17.68 49.64
CA ASP A 134 10.22 -18.90 50.45
C ASP A 134 9.64 -20.17 49.78
N GLU A 135 8.54 -20.04 49.07
CA GLU A 135 7.87 -21.16 48.38
C GLU A 135 8.79 -21.72 47.27
N ALA A 136 9.29 -20.89 46.37
CA ALA A 136 10.23 -21.31 45.34
C ALA A 136 11.50 -21.91 45.91
N ALA A 137 12.08 -21.30 46.96
CA ALA A 137 13.25 -21.86 47.65
C ALA A 137 12.96 -23.22 48.25
N GLY A 138 11.79 -23.43 48.86
CA GLY A 138 11.34 -24.71 49.36
C GLY A 138 11.21 -25.80 48.31
N TYR A 139 10.64 -25.47 47.14
CA TYR A 139 10.54 -26.39 46.02
C TYR A 139 11.93 -26.78 45.42
N TRP A 140 12.87 -25.85 45.33
CA TRP A 140 14.24 -26.17 44.89
C TRP A 140 14.93 -27.16 45.85
N LYS A 141 14.77 -26.95 47.20
CA LYS A 141 15.25 -27.92 48.18
C LYS A 141 14.64 -29.30 48.01
N LYS A 142 13.33 -29.37 47.80
CA LYS A 142 12.55 -30.60 47.69
C LYS A 142 12.85 -31.36 46.40
N ILE A 143 12.89 -30.67 45.26
CA ILE A 143 12.97 -31.28 43.92
C ILE A 143 14.42 -31.50 43.50
N ALA A 144 15.28 -30.48 43.61
CA ALA A 144 16.65 -30.56 43.21
C ALA A 144 17.57 -31.12 44.31
N GLY A 145 17.08 -31.07 45.57
CA GLY A 145 17.89 -31.43 46.75
C GLY A 145 19.07 -30.45 46.95
N PHE A 146 18.90 -29.20 46.65
CA PHE A 146 19.89 -28.17 46.86
C PHE A 146 19.99 -27.80 48.36
N SER A 147 21.21 -27.53 48.84
CA SER A 147 21.49 -26.87 50.07
C SER A 147 21.33 -25.35 49.96
N ASP A 148 21.25 -24.65 51.09
CA ASP A 148 21.03 -23.21 51.12
C ASP A 148 22.08 -22.38 50.37
N ASP A 149 23.31 -22.86 50.32
CA ASP A 149 24.40 -22.25 49.57
C ASP A 149 24.26 -22.30 48.04
N ARG A 150 23.35 -23.15 47.54
CA ARG A 150 23.02 -23.28 46.11
C ARG A 150 21.73 -22.51 45.72
N ILE A 151 21.03 -21.91 46.68
CA ILE A 151 19.80 -21.13 46.50
C ILE A 151 20.07 -19.72 46.97
N ILE A 152 20.44 -18.86 46.06
CA ILE A 152 20.85 -17.48 46.36
C ILE A 152 19.61 -16.58 46.35
N ARG A 153 19.44 -15.80 47.42
CA ARG A 153 18.31 -14.85 47.57
C ARG A 153 18.69 -13.48 47.08
N ILE A 154 18.04 -12.97 46.05
CA ILE A 154 18.30 -11.67 45.43
C ILE A 154 17.17 -10.69 45.79
N PRO A 155 17.51 -9.54 46.41
CA PRO A 155 16.53 -8.53 46.83
C PRO A 155 16.21 -7.50 45.76
N THR A 156 16.97 -7.47 44.66
CA THR A 156 16.86 -6.49 43.57
C THR A 156 15.78 -6.89 42.56
N SER A 157 15.57 -6.02 41.59
CA SER A 157 14.69 -6.29 40.44
C SER A 157 15.14 -7.45 39.56
N ASP A 158 16.37 -7.94 39.71
CA ASP A 158 16.90 -9.03 38.87
C ASP A 158 16.09 -10.32 39.03
N ASN A 159 15.60 -10.61 40.27
CA ASN A 159 14.68 -11.71 40.50
C ASN A 159 13.21 -11.29 40.64
N PHE A 160 12.85 -10.13 40.15
CA PHE A 160 11.45 -9.69 39.97
C PHE A 160 11.24 -9.19 38.55
N TRP A 161 10.78 -10.06 37.69
CA TRP A 161 10.64 -9.76 36.26
C TRP A 161 9.39 -8.91 35.99
N ALA A 162 9.53 -7.91 35.13
CA ALA A 162 8.44 -7.09 34.60
C ALA A 162 8.66 -6.85 33.11
N MET A 163 7.60 -6.99 32.33
CA MET A 163 7.62 -6.83 30.88
C MET A 163 8.04 -5.41 30.43
N GLY A 164 7.57 -4.40 31.16
CA GLY A 164 7.83 -2.99 30.90
C GLY A 164 7.33 -2.15 32.06
N ASP A 165 6.90 -0.91 31.76
CA ASP A 165 6.25 -0.02 32.74
C ASP A 165 4.85 -0.52 33.13
N THR A 166 4.22 -1.31 32.26
CA THR A 166 2.89 -1.95 32.46
C THR A 166 2.92 -3.37 31.92
N GLY A 167 2.02 -4.21 32.40
CA GLY A 167 1.84 -5.59 31.95
C GLY A 167 2.12 -6.63 33.04
N PRO A 168 2.06 -7.93 32.71
CA PRO A 168 2.29 -9.02 33.64
C PRO A 168 3.67 -8.96 34.28
N CYS A 169 3.75 -9.29 35.55
CA CYS A 169 4.99 -9.31 36.32
C CYS A 169 4.93 -10.29 37.50
N GLY A 170 6.09 -10.61 38.06
CA GLY A 170 6.18 -11.45 39.23
C GLY A 170 7.60 -11.83 39.64
N PRO A 171 7.77 -12.48 40.81
CA PRO A 171 9.06 -12.98 41.23
C PRO A 171 9.54 -14.06 40.25
N CYS A 172 10.83 -14.19 40.13
CA CYS A 172 11.41 -15.23 39.28
C CYS A 172 12.55 -15.98 39.97
N SER A 173 12.87 -17.12 39.37
CA SER A 173 14.00 -17.96 39.77
C SER A 173 14.84 -18.25 38.55
N GLU A 174 16.10 -17.91 38.60
CA GLU A 174 17.05 -18.10 37.52
C GLU A 174 17.93 -19.33 37.79
N ILE A 175 18.30 -20.04 36.75
CA ILE A 175 19.14 -21.20 36.81
C ILE A 175 20.49 -20.86 36.18
N PHE A 176 21.55 -21.06 36.96
CA PHE A 176 22.94 -20.79 36.60
C PHE A 176 23.76 -22.10 36.55
N ILE A 177 24.82 -22.05 35.74
CA ILE A 177 25.84 -23.10 35.71
C ILE A 177 27.20 -22.48 36.03
N ASP A 178 27.95 -23.09 36.98
CA ASP A 178 29.37 -22.81 37.23
C ASP A 178 30.23 -23.50 36.15
N ARG A 179 30.83 -22.71 35.31
CA ARG A 179 31.66 -23.15 34.16
C ARG A 179 33.08 -23.49 34.57
N GLY A 180 33.46 -23.17 35.81
CA GLY A 180 34.75 -23.52 36.40
C GLY A 180 35.63 -22.33 36.74
N GLU A 181 36.63 -22.57 37.63
CA GLU A 181 37.49 -21.55 38.20
C GLU A 181 38.47 -20.89 37.21
N HIS A 182 38.67 -21.46 36.05
CA HIS A 182 39.46 -20.89 34.97
C HIS A 182 38.82 -19.72 34.27
N ILE A 183 37.51 -19.49 34.48
CA ILE A 183 36.74 -18.34 33.96
C ILE A 183 36.56 -17.35 35.11
N TRP A 184 36.86 -16.10 34.87
CA TRP A 184 36.63 -15.02 35.83
C TRP A 184 35.15 -14.76 36.08
N GLY A 185 34.79 -14.53 37.36
CA GLY A 185 33.44 -14.17 37.79
C GLY A 185 33.04 -14.81 39.11
N GLY A 186 32.16 -14.19 39.84
CA GLY A 186 31.60 -14.65 41.11
C GLY A 186 30.12 -15.15 40.92
N PRO A 187 29.55 -15.78 41.94
CA PRO A 187 28.16 -16.19 41.92
C PRO A 187 27.24 -14.95 41.92
N PRO A 188 25.94 -15.13 41.47
CA PRO A 188 24.94 -14.06 41.51
C PRO A 188 24.86 -13.37 42.90
N GLY A 189 24.72 -12.05 42.96
CA GLY A 189 24.70 -11.26 44.16
C GLY A 189 26.09 -10.95 44.74
N SER A 190 27.19 -11.40 44.11
CA SER A 190 28.56 -11.05 44.49
C SER A 190 29.08 -9.83 43.68
N PRO A 191 30.13 -9.15 44.16
CA PRO A 191 30.72 -8.02 43.44
C PRO A 191 31.27 -8.38 42.04
N GLU A 192 31.47 -9.66 41.76
CA GLU A 192 32.06 -10.16 40.53
C GLU A 192 30.99 -10.93 39.65
N GLU A 193 29.70 -10.70 39.90
CA GLU A 193 28.59 -11.37 39.21
C GLU A 193 28.56 -11.09 37.69
N ASP A 194 29.11 -9.95 37.25
CA ASP A 194 29.20 -9.58 35.85
C ASP A 194 30.14 -10.49 35.02
N GLY A 195 30.93 -11.35 35.69
CA GLY A 195 31.84 -12.29 35.03
C GLY A 195 31.13 -13.42 34.29
N ASP A 196 31.88 -14.14 33.44
CA ASP A 196 31.33 -15.18 32.58
C ASP A 196 31.39 -16.60 33.22
N ARG A 197 31.86 -16.73 34.49
CA ARG A 197 31.95 -18.03 35.20
C ARG A 197 30.58 -18.63 35.50
N PHE A 198 29.69 -17.82 36.11
CA PHE A 198 28.34 -18.24 36.46
C PHE A 198 27.39 -17.75 35.39
N LEU A 199 27.08 -18.62 34.42
CA LEU A 199 26.23 -18.28 33.30
C LEU A 199 24.76 -18.60 33.64
N GLU A 200 23.92 -17.52 33.70
CA GLU A 200 22.47 -17.66 33.69
C GLU A 200 22.05 -18.16 32.29
N PHE A 201 21.28 -19.24 32.25
CA PHE A 201 20.79 -19.78 31.00
C PHE A 201 19.28 -19.97 30.94
N TRP A 202 18.58 -19.97 32.09
CA TRP A 202 17.12 -20.13 32.14
C TRP A 202 16.50 -19.33 33.28
N ASN A 203 15.47 -18.52 32.97
CA ASN A 203 14.68 -17.78 33.94
C ASN A 203 13.27 -18.37 34.02
N LEU A 204 12.82 -18.73 35.22
CA LEU A 204 11.45 -19.20 35.52
C LEU A 204 10.69 -18.06 36.18
N VAL A 205 9.75 -17.46 35.47
CA VAL A 205 8.97 -16.33 35.97
C VAL A 205 7.61 -16.80 36.50
N PHE A 206 7.31 -16.45 37.74
CA PHE A 206 6.07 -16.80 38.43
C PHE A 206 5.12 -15.60 38.34
N MET A 207 4.41 -15.50 37.21
CA MET A 207 3.50 -14.40 36.92
C MET A 207 2.32 -14.41 37.91
N GLN A 208 2.30 -13.43 38.80
CA GLN A 208 1.29 -13.27 39.85
C GLN A 208 0.51 -11.98 39.74
N TYR A 209 1.13 -10.94 39.12
CA TYR A 209 0.64 -9.58 39.15
C TYR A 209 0.58 -9.00 37.75
N GLU A 210 -0.26 -7.97 37.60
CA GLU A 210 -0.28 -7.05 36.46
C GLU A 210 0.03 -5.63 36.95
N GLN A 211 1.06 -5.01 36.40
CA GLN A 211 1.35 -3.59 36.56
C GLN A 211 0.43 -2.82 35.63
N VAL A 212 -0.62 -2.22 36.15
CA VAL A 212 -1.63 -1.48 35.36
C VAL A 212 -1.12 -0.07 35.03
N THR A 213 -0.53 0.60 36.02
CA THR A 213 0.17 1.88 35.88
C THR A 213 1.52 1.79 36.59
N LYS A 214 2.36 2.84 36.55
CA LYS A 214 3.62 2.85 37.31
C LYS A 214 3.43 2.69 38.82
N GLU A 215 2.28 3.10 39.33
CA GLU A 215 1.94 3.14 40.76
C GLU A 215 1.02 2.00 41.17
N GLU A 216 0.21 1.46 40.25
CA GLU A 216 -0.84 0.49 40.57
C GLU A 216 -0.48 -0.90 40.04
N ARG A 217 -0.54 -1.87 40.97
CA ARG A 217 -0.35 -3.31 40.68
C ARG A 217 -1.53 -4.09 41.23
N ILE A 218 -2.07 -4.98 40.39
CA ILE A 218 -3.17 -5.87 40.76
C ILE A 218 -2.75 -7.35 40.59
N ASP A 219 -3.51 -8.26 41.22
CA ASP A 219 -3.30 -9.69 41.03
C ASP A 219 -3.80 -10.10 39.66
N LEU A 220 -3.05 -11.00 38.96
CA LEU A 220 -3.53 -11.65 37.75
C LEU A 220 -4.77 -12.51 38.07
N PRO A 221 -5.69 -12.72 37.13
CA PRO A 221 -6.87 -13.57 37.30
C PRO A 221 -6.52 -14.99 37.72
N ARG A 222 -5.34 -15.47 37.33
CA ARG A 222 -4.76 -16.77 37.74
C ARG A 222 -3.24 -16.67 37.74
N PRO A 223 -2.59 -17.18 38.79
CA PRO A 223 -1.15 -17.35 38.82
C PRO A 223 -0.70 -18.20 37.60
N SER A 224 0.29 -17.74 36.87
CA SER A 224 0.70 -18.31 35.59
C SER A 224 2.22 -18.47 35.54
N ILE A 225 2.69 -19.27 34.59
CA ILE A 225 4.13 -19.50 34.38
C ILE A 225 4.54 -18.96 33.03
N ASP A 226 5.63 -18.21 33.04
CA ASP A 226 6.41 -17.83 31.88
C ASP A 226 7.86 -18.27 32.11
N THR A 227 8.51 -18.87 31.12
CA THR A 227 9.93 -19.19 31.24
C THR A 227 10.69 -18.79 29.99
N GLY A 228 11.98 -18.44 30.15
CA GLY A 228 12.84 -18.05 29.06
C GLY A 228 14.23 -18.64 29.20
N MET A 229 14.55 -19.66 28.39
CA MET A 229 15.89 -20.21 28.24
C MET A 229 16.55 -19.66 26.97
N GLY A 230 17.74 -19.09 27.10
CA GLY A 230 18.54 -18.70 25.94
C GLY A 230 19.07 -19.92 25.18
N LEU A 231 18.59 -20.15 23.95
CA LEU A 231 19.02 -21.29 23.13
C LEU A 231 20.53 -21.26 22.91
N GLU A 232 21.08 -20.12 22.55
CA GLU A 232 22.52 -19.97 22.27
C GLU A 232 23.38 -20.16 23.54
N ARG A 233 22.90 -19.70 24.71
CA ARG A 233 23.55 -19.97 26.00
C ARG A 233 23.52 -21.46 26.32
N MET A 234 22.38 -22.11 26.17
CA MET A 234 22.24 -23.55 26.37
C MET A 234 23.10 -24.34 25.40
N ALA A 235 23.19 -23.92 24.14
CA ALA A 235 24.07 -24.53 23.14
C ALA A 235 25.54 -24.43 23.56
N SER A 236 26.01 -23.28 24.07
CA SER A 236 27.39 -23.12 24.52
C SER A 236 27.71 -24.06 25.68
N ILE A 237 26.77 -24.27 26.60
CA ILE A 237 26.93 -25.22 27.73
C ILE A 237 27.04 -26.65 27.22
N LEU A 238 26.13 -27.08 26.33
CA LEU A 238 26.10 -28.48 25.86
C LEU A 238 27.23 -28.81 24.88
N GLN A 239 27.74 -27.84 24.13
CA GLN A 239 28.89 -27.97 23.26
C GLN A 239 30.22 -27.82 24.02
N GLY A 240 30.17 -27.37 25.29
CA GLY A 240 31.38 -27.23 26.14
C GLY A 240 32.30 -26.11 25.68
N VAL A 241 31.73 -25.02 25.14
CA VAL A 241 32.47 -23.83 24.68
C VAL A 241 32.24 -22.62 25.59
N GLU A 242 33.20 -21.70 25.61
CA GLU A 242 33.20 -20.59 26.56
C GLU A 242 32.35 -19.41 26.07
N SER A 243 32.09 -19.30 24.78
CA SER A 243 31.31 -18.22 24.20
C SER A 243 30.18 -18.77 23.35
N VAL A 244 29.04 -18.09 23.35
CA VAL A 244 27.91 -18.36 22.41
C VAL A 244 28.39 -18.28 20.96
N PHE A 245 29.39 -17.44 20.67
CA PHE A 245 30.00 -17.30 19.34
C PHE A 245 30.87 -18.49 18.89
N GLU A 246 31.12 -19.43 19.78
CA GLU A 246 31.87 -20.66 19.48
C GLU A 246 30.94 -21.86 19.25
N THR A 247 29.63 -21.68 19.33
CA THR A 247 28.66 -22.70 19.00
C THR A 247 28.67 -23.02 17.49
N ASP A 248 28.17 -24.21 17.13
CA ASP A 248 28.07 -24.63 15.74
C ASP A 248 27.46 -23.57 14.81
N LEU A 249 26.34 -22.99 15.18
CA LEU A 249 25.66 -21.93 14.42
C LEU A 249 26.56 -20.74 14.15
N PHE A 250 27.14 -20.13 15.21
CA PHE A 250 27.98 -18.97 15.04
C PHE A 250 29.31 -19.27 14.38
N ARG A 251 29.89 -20.46 14.62
CA ARG A 251 31.11 -20.91 13.95
C ARG A 251 30.92 -20.95 12.44
N HIS A 252 29.82 -21.53 11.95
CA HIS A 252 29.53 -21.59 10.52
C HIS A 252 29.36 -20.17 9.90
N LEU A 253 28.76 -19.23 10.62
CA LEU A 253 28.64 -17.84 10.14
C LEU A 253 29.98 -17.10 10.14
N ILE A 254 30.81 -17.30 11.16
CA ILE A 254 32.15 -16.73 11.25
C ILE A 254 33.07 -17.34 10.17
N ASP A 255 32.97 -18.63 9.90
CA ASP A 255 33.73 -19.30 8.85
C ASP A 255 33.32 -18.80 7.45
N ALA A 256 32.03 -18.55 7.22
CA ALA A 256 31.55 -17.91 6.00
C ALA A 256 32.11 -16.48 5.83
N ALA A 257 32.14 -15.69 6.90
CA ALA A 257 32.74 -14.35 6.89
C ALA A 257 34.25 -14.43 6.65
N SER A 258 34.93 -15.37 7.31
CA SER A 258 36.37 -15.60 7.15
C SER A 258 36.71 -15.99 5.71
N SER A 259 35.93 -16.88 5.11
CA SER A 259 36.10 -17.31 3.72
C SER A 259 35.89 -16.17 2.75
N ALA A 260 34.88 -15.33 2.97
CA ALA A 260 34.58 -14.18 2.12
C ALA A 260 35.65 -13.06 2.23
N LEU A 261 36.30 -12.93 3.39
CA LEU A 261 37.36 -11.95 3.66
C LEU A 261 38.76 -12.46 3.32
N GLY A 262 38.95 -13.78 3.16
CA GLY A 262 40.26 -14.41 2.97
C GLY A 262 41.13 -14.39 4.24
N ARG A 263 40.55 -14.15 5.43
CA ARG A 263 41.25 -14.16 6.73
C ARG A 263 40.34 -14.63 7.84
N GLY A 264 40.90 -15.38 8.80
CA GLY A 264 40.18 -15.79 10.00
C GLY A 264 40.29 -14.78 11.17
N PRO A 265 39.53 -15.00 12.27
CA PRO A 265 39.64 -14.22 13.49
C PRO A 265 40.96 -14.45 14.19
N ASP A 266 41.54 -13.39 14.77
CA ASP A 266 42.65 -13.36 15.70
C ASP A 266 42.27 -12.57 16.96
N ALA A 267 43.18 -12.41 17.91
CA ALA A 267 42.92 -11.73 19.20
C ALA A 267 42.39 -10.31 19.02
N ASP A 268 42.86 -9.59 18.00
CA ASP A 268 42.49 -8.20 17.75
C ASP A 268 41.20 -8.06 16.93
N THR A 269 40.83 -9.10 16.18
CA THR A 269 39.76 -9.05 15.19
C THR A 269 38.53 -9.90 15.55
N VAL A 270 38.64 -10.81 16.52
CA VAL A 270 37.55 -11.71 16.92
C VAL A 270 36.27 -11.00 17.27
N ALA A 271 36.34 -9.86 17.93
CA ALA A 271 35.15 -9.04 18.24
C ALA A 271 34.41 -8.61 16.97
N SER A 272 35.14 -8.24 15.92
CA SER A 272 34.53 -7.82 14.64
C SER A 272 33.82 -8.98 13.95
N PHE A 273 34.37 -10.19 13.95
CA PHE A 273 33.71 -11.37 13.40
C PHE A 273 32.43 -11.73 14.17
N ARG A 274 32.47 -11.65 15.51
CA ARG A 274 31.31 -11.88 16.38
C ARG A 274 30.19 -10.87 16.09
N VAL A 275 30.52 -9.57 15.97
CA VAL A 275 29.54 -8.51 15.60
C VAL A 275 28.94 -8.79 14.24
N ILE A 276 29.73 -9.13 13.22
CA ILE A 276 29.22 -9.43 11.87
C ILE A 276 28.24 -10.62 11.92
N ALA A 277 28.57 -11.70 12.62
CA ALA A 277 27.75 -12.89 12.70
C ALA A 277 26.40 -12.62 13.42
N ASP A 278 26.42 -11.92 14.56
CA ASP A 278 25.20 -11.56 15.31
C ASP A 278 24.32 -10.60 14.50
N HIS A 279 24.92 -9.55 13.96
CA HIS A 279 24.17 -8.51 13.25
C HIS A 279 23.65 -8.98 11.88
N LEU A 280 24.29 -9.99 11.27
CA LEU A 280 23.75 -10.69 10.12
C LEU A 280 22.42 -11.36 10.48
N ARG A 281 22.39 -12.10 11.60
CA ARG A 281 21.15 -12.75 12.08
C ARG A 281 20.06 -11.72 12.34
N SER A 282 20.35 -10.70 13.14
CA SER A 282 19.40 -9.65 13.50
C SER A 282 18.82 -8.97 12.25
N SER A 283 19.70 -8.56 11.33
CA SER A 283 19.28 -7.86 10.11
C SER A 283 18.42 -8.73 9.21
N CYS A 284 18.83 -9.98 8.99
CA CYS A 284 18.09 -10.90 8.12
C CYS A 284 16.70 -11.22 8.68
N PHE A 285 16.57 -11.49 9.98
CA PHE A 285 15.27 -11.75 10.60
C PHE A 285 14.37 -10.53 10.66
N LEU A 286 14.91 -9.35 10.93
CA LEU A 286 14.12 -8.11 10.90
C LEU A 286 13.59 -7.82 9.49
N VAL A 287 14.42 -7.99 8.45
CA VAL A 287 13.98 -7.82 7.06
C VAL A 287 12.96 -8.89 6.67
N ALA A 288 13.16 -10.16 7.07
CA ALA A 288 12.19 -11.24 6.82
C ALA A 288 10.83 -10.98 7.47
N ASP A 289 10.80 -10.30 8.61
CA ASP A 289 9.59 -9.91 9.34
C ASP A 289 9.06 -8.51 8.92
N GLY A 290 9.54 -7.96 7.77
CA GLY A 290 9.00 -6.77 7.10
C GLY A 290 9.59 -5.43 7.55
N VAL A 291 10.64 -5.42 8.39
CA VAL A 291 11.32 -4.17 8.77
C VAL A 291 12.34 -3.80 7.69
N LEU A 292 12.25 -2.56 7.20
CA LEU A 292 13.17 -2.04 6.19
C LEU A 292 14.00 -0.89 6.76
N PRO A 293 15.27 -0.70 6.32
CA PRO A 293 16.10 0.37 6.82
C PRO A 293 15.46 1.74 6.57
N SER A 294 15.36 2.57 7.62
CA SER A 294 14.81 3.92 7.53
C SER A 294 15.56 4.88 8.47
N ASN A 295 15.19 6.17 8.48
CA ASN A 295 15.77 7.16 9.35
C ASN A 295 15.10 7.25 10.72
N GLU A 296 13.98 6.55 10.93
CA GLU A 296 13.17 6.63 12.14
C GLU A 296 12.59 5.25 12.52
N GLY A 297 12.11 5.15 13.76
CA GLY A 297 11.40 3.98 14.27
C GLY A 297 12.21 2.69 14.21
N ARG A 298 11.54 1.58 13.89
CA ARG A 298 12.15 0.24 13.79
C ARG A 298 13.21 0.16 12.71
N GLY A 299 12.97 0.82 11.58
CA GLY A 299 13.91 0.85 10.46
C GLY A 299 15.21 1.56 10.79
N TYR A 300 15.18 2.57 11.66
CA TYR A 300 16.40 3.21 12.18
C TYR A 300 17.23 2.24 13.03
N VAL A 301 16.59 1.48 13.91
CA VAL A 301 17.29 0.48 14.74
C VAL A 301 17.91 -0.60 13.85
N LEU A 302 17.18 -1.11 12.87
CA LEU A 302 17.73 -2.04 11.87
C LEU A 302 18.93 -1.43 11.15
N ARG A 303 18.83 -0.21 10.65
CA ARG A 303 19.91 0.49 9.96
C ARG A 303 21.14 0.66 10.85
N ARG A 304 20.94 0.93 12.14
CA ARG A 304 22.01 1.03 13.14
C ARG A 304 22.75 -0.31 13.31
N ILE A 305 22.02 -1.42 13.44
CA ILE A 305 22.59 -2.78 13.51
C ILE A 305 23.39 -3.08 12.24
N MET A 306 22.79 -2.88 11.07
CA MET A 306 23.43 -3.14 9.77
C MET A 306 24.74 -2.34 9.63
N ARG A 307 24.69 -1.03 9.90
CA ARG A 307 25.87 -0.14 9.76
C ARG A 307 26.99 -0.47 10.73
N ARG A 308 26.67 -0.94 11.94
CA ARG A 308 27.67 -1.43 12.88
C ARG A 308 28.40 -2.65 12.31
N ALA A 309 27.69 -3.64 11.79
CA ALA A 309 28.31 -4.80 11.11
C ALA A 309 29.15 -4.39 9.90
N MET A 310 28.65 -3.49 9.06
CA MET A 310 29.34 -2.98 7.87
C MET A 310 30.65 -2.24 8.21
N ARG A 311 30.63 -1.47 9.32
CA ARG A 311 31.87 -0.86 9.83
C ARG A 311 32.88 -1.90 10.28
N HIS A 312 32.45 -2.94 11.02
CA HIS A 312 33.33 -4.04 11.40
C HIS A 312 33.85 -4.81 10.19
N ALA A 313 33.06 -5.01 9.14
CA ALA A 313 33.52 -5.58 7.87
C ALA A 313 34.63 -4.72 7.23
N GLN A 314 34.49 -3.40 7.26
CA GLN A 314 35.53 -2.48 6.76
C GLN A 314 36.81 -2.53 7.61
N LEU A 315 36.69 -2.61 8.93
CA LEU A 315 37.84 -2.77 9.84
C LEU A 315 38.62 -4.06 9.55
N LEU A 316 37.93 -5.13 9.15
CA LEU A 316 38.51 -6.37 8.70
C LEU A 316 39.10 -6.33 7.28
N GLY A 317 39.02 -5.20 6.58
CA GLY A 317 39.58 -4.99 5.25
C GLY A 317 38.69 -5.38 4.10
N ALA A 318 37.37 -5.52 4.30
CA ALA A 318 36.44 -5.76 3.22
C ALA A 318 36.53 -4.63 2.18
N SER A 319 36.94 -4.93 0.96
CA SER A 319 37.02 -3.97 -0.17
C SER A 319 35.69 -3.75 -0.87
N GLU A 320 34.77 -4.70 -0.75
CA GLU A 320 33.42 -4.72 -1.32
C GLU A 320 32.36 -4.99 -0.24
N PRO A 321 31.05 -4.77 -0.54
CA PRO A 321 29.96 -5.15 0.35
C PRO A 321 30.05 -6.63 0.72
N LEU A 322 30.03 -6.93 2.02
CA LEU A 322 30.24 -8.27 2.59
C LEU A 322 28.93 -8.92 3.04
N MET A 323 28.06 -8.17 3.72
CA MET A 323 26.94 -8.73 4.49
C MET A 323 26.00 -9.58 3.63
N TRP A 324 25.67 -9.13 2.44
CA TRP A 324 24.79 -9.86 1.52
C TRP A 324 25.36 -11.21 1.05
N LYS A 325 26.70 -11.33 1.01
CA LYS A 325 27.39 -12.58 0.62
C LYS A 325 27.23 -13.67 1.67
N LEU A 326 26.91 -13.29 2.91
CA LEU A 326 26.76 -14.18 4.06
C LEU A 326 25.32 -14.70 4.23
N VAL A 327 24.33 -14.08 3.57
CA VAL A 327 22.90 -14.46 3.66
C VAL A 327 22.66 -15.94 3.37
N PRO A 328 23.23 -16.54 2.28
CA PRO A 328 23.03 -17.97 2.01
C PRO A 328 23.55 -18.89 3.13
N ALA A 329 24.59 -18.50 3.85
CA ALA A 329 25.08 -19.27 5.00
C ALA A 329 24.06 -19.27 6.14
N LEU A 330 23.48 -18.12 6.47
CA LEU A 330 22.45 -18.03 7.50
C LEU A 330 21.16 -18.78 7.10
N VAL A 331 20.71 -18.64 5.85
CA VAL A 331 19.54 -19.34 5.33
C VAL A 331 19.72 -20.86 5.47
N ARG A 332 20.89 -21.40 5.12
CA ARG A 332 21.20 -22.82 5.27
C ARG A 332 21.11 -23.30 6.72
N GLU A 333 21.57 -22.51 7.68
CA GLU A 333 21.59 -22.88 9.11
C GLU A 333 20.21 -22.75 9.78
N MET A 334 19.40 -21.76 9.40
CA MET A 334 18.22 -21.40 10.16
C MET A 334 16.88 -21.50 9.40
N ALA A 335 16.86 -21.61 8.06
CA ALA A 335 15.59 -21.64 7.32
C ALA A 335 14.78 -22.92 7.55
N GLN A 336 15.36 -24.01 8.06
CA GLN A 336 14.61 -25.19 8.46
C GLN A 336 13.67 -24.89 9.63
N ALA A 337 14.13 -24.10 10.61
CA ALA A 337 13.32 -23.68 11.75
C ALA A 337 12.44 -22.46 11.44
N TYR A 338 12.92 -21.58 10.54
CA TYR A 338 12.30 -20.30 10.18
C TYR A 338 12.19 -20.15 8.66
N PRO A 339 11.17 -20.76 8.03
CA PRO A 339 11.02 -20.76 6.56
C PRO A 339 10.92 -19.37 5.93
N GLU A 340 10.56 -18.36 6.72
CA GLU A 340 10.49 -16.95 6.27
C GLU A 340 11.85 -16.44 5.78
N LEU A 341 12.96 -16.90 6.32
CA LEU A 341 14.30 -16.57 5.83
C LEU A 341 14.52 -17.02 4.39
N GLY A 342 14.12 -18.24 4.08
CA GLY A 342 14.24 -18.76 2.71
C GLY A 342 13.31 -18.03 1.72
N ARG A 343 12.08 -17.72 2.15
CA ARG A 343 11.15 -16.94 1.32
C ARG A 343 11.63 -15.51 1.09
N GLY A 344 12.27 -14.91 2.08
CA GLY A 344 12.78 -13.53 2.03
C GLY A 344 14.20 -13.39 1.52
N GLU A 345 14.91 -14.45 1.17
CA GLU A 345 16.36 -14.45 0.87
C GLU A 345 16.74 -13.39 -0.19
N ALA A 346 15.96 -13.27 -1.26
CA ALA A 346 16.22 -12.28 -2.32
C ALA A 346 16.09 -10.85 -1.78
N LEU A 347 15.02 -10.54 -1.06
CA LEU A 347 14.79 -9.22 -0.46
C LEU A 347 15.89 -8.89 0.57
N ILE A 348 16.23 -9.83 1.41
CA ILE A 348 17.28 -9.68 2.43
C ILE A 348 18.63 -9.36 1.77
N THR A 349 18.99 -10.16 0.75
CA THR A 349 20.26 -10.02 0.02
C THR A 349 20.37 -8.64 -0.63
N GLU A 350 19.33 -8.21 -1.33
CA GLU A 350 19.32 -6.89 -1.99
C GLU A 350 19.34 -5.74 -0.99
N THR A 351 18.55 -5.83 0.08
CA THR A 351 18.51 -4.80 1.14
C THR A 351 19.87 -4.61 1.79
N LEU A 352 20.53 -5.71 2.17
CA LEU A 352 21.87 -5.66 2.77
C LEU A 352 22.91 -5.10 1.79
N LYS A 353 22.91 -5.56 0.55
CA LYS A 353 23.83 -5.11 -0.49
C LYS A 353 23.70 -3.62 -0.76
N LEU A 354 22.47 -3.14 -0.86
CA LEU A 354 22.16 -1.75 -1.15
C LEU A 354 22.60 -0.83 0.01
N GLU A 355 22.17 -1.14 1.26
CA GLU A 355 22.52 -0.33 2.42
C GLU A 355 24.04 -0.31 2.64
N GLU A 356 24.73 -1.43 2.44
CA GLU A 356 26.20 -1.49 2.59
C GLU A 356 26.90 -0.68 1.49
N THR A 357 26.45 -0.77 0.24
CA THR A 357 27.04 -0.02 -0.88
C THR A 357 26.94 1.49 -0.64
N ARG A 358 25.79 1.97 -0.18
CA ARG A 358 25.55 3.38 0.16
C ARG A 358 26.37 3.80 1.37
N PHE A 359 26.30 3.00 2.42
CA PHE A 359 26.98 3.33 3.67
C PHE A 359 28.49 3.39 3.52
N ARG A 360 29.10 2.55 2.70
CA ARG A 360 30.55 2.59 2.44
C ARG A 360 31.02 3.93 1.88
N LYS A 361 30.27 4.55 0.97
CA LYS A 361 30.55 5.89 0.46
C LYS A 361 30.50 6.93 1.58
N THR A 362 29.45 6.87 2.40
CA THR A 362 29.24 7.77 3.54
C THR A 362 30.28 7.54 4.64
N LEU A 363 30.57 6.26 4.94
CA LEU A 363 31.51 5.85 5.99
C LEU A 363 32.94 6.32 5.68
N ALA A 364 33.43 6.10 4.47
CA ALA A 364 34.77 6.55 4.08
C ALA A 364 34.93 8.07 4.22
N ARG A 365 33.93 8.83 3.79
CA ARG A 365 33.91 10.30 3.93
C ARG A 365 33.78 10.73 5.40
N GLY A 366 32.83 10.09 6.13
CA GLY A 366 32.59 10.41 7.54
C GLY A 366 33.80 10.13 8.44
N LEU A 367 34.48 8.98 8.25
CA LEU A 367 35.72 8.64 8.99
C LEU A 367 36.87 9.59 8.66
N GLY A 368 37.00 10.02 7.39
CA GLY A 368 37.98 11.03 7.02
C GLY A 368 37.74 12.35 7.76
N LEU A 369 36.52 12.85 7.76
CA LEU A 369 36.14 14.08 8.46
C LEU A 369 36.26 13.94 9.99
N LEU A 370 35.89 12.78 10.54
CA LEU A 370 36.06 12.50 11.97
C LEU A 370 37.54 12.49 12.36
N SER A 371 38.39 11.89 11.52
CA SER A 371 39.85 11.90 11.75
C SER A 371 40.40 13.30 11.76
N GLU A 372 40.03 14.15 10.79
CA GLU A 372 40.42 15.55 10.74
C GLU A 372 39.93 16.34 11.98
N ALA A 373 38.65 16.16 12.36
CA ALA A 373 38.05 16.84 13.51
C ALA A 373 38.67 16.41 14.84
N THR A 374 39.24 15.20 14.91
CA THR A 374 39.84 14.63 16.14
C THR A 374 41.35 14.56 16.09
N GLU A 375 42.02 15.17 15.11
CA GLU A 375 43.48 15.13 14.95
C GLU A 375 44.21 15.64 16.20
N LYS A 376 43.62 16.65 16.87
CA LYS A 376 44.19 17.31 18.05
C LYS A 376 43.67 16.76 19.37
N LEU A 377 42.75 15.78 19.34
CA LEU A 377 42.16 15.19 20.54
C LEU A 377 42.91 13.94 20.97
N GLY A 378 43.20 13.85 22.29
CA GLY A 378 43.79 12.69 22.94
C GLY A 378 42.81 11.87 23.77
N ALA A 379 43.32 10.81 24.41
CA ALA A 379 42.54 10.00 25.32
C ALA A 379 42.03 10.84 26.51
N GLY A 380 40.74 10.78 26.78
CA GLY A 380 40.06 11.58 27.83
C GLY A 380 39.42 12.87 27.31
N ASP A 381 39.73 13.30 26.09
CA ASP A 381 39.11 14.49 25.50
C ASP A 381 37.67 14.19 24.99
N MET A 382 36.97 15.28 24.61
CA MET A 382 35.59 15.22 24.14
C MET A 382 35.47 15.94 22.79
N LEU A 383 34.85 15.26 21.81
CA LEU A 383 34.45 15.85 20.53
C LEU A 383 33.24 16.76 20.76
N ASP A 384 33.26 17.98 20.25
CA ASP A 384 32.14 18.92 20.37
C ASP A 384 30.90 18.46 19.65
N GLY A 385 29.71 18.82 20.20
CA GLY A 385 28.41 18.38 19.72
C GLY A 385 28.04 18.96 18.35
N GLU A 386 28.50 20.15 17.99
CA GLU A 386 28.28 20.78 16.68
C GLU A 386 28.98 19.99 15.56
N THR A 387 30.22 19.57 15.81
CA THR A 387 30.96 18.73 14.85
C THR A 387 30.31 17.36 14.70
N ALA A 388 29.88 16.74 15.81
CA ALA A 388 29.16 15.48 15.77
C ALA A 388 27.83 15.63 15.02
N PHE A 389 27.10 16.74 15.25
CA PHE A 389 25.85 17.04 14.51
C PHE A 389 26.09 17.26 13.01
N LYS A 390 27.14 17.97 12.62
CA LYS A 390 27.52 18.19 11.24
C LYS A 390 27.83 16.87 10.51
N LEU A 391 28.53 15.94 11.20
CA LEU A 391 28.77 14.59 10.68
C LEU A 391 27.45 13.83 10.46
N TYR A 392 26.49 13.97 11.35
CA TYR A 392 25.18 13.34 11.26
C TYR A 392 24.31 13.96 10.15
N ASP A 393 24.08 15.27 10.21
CA ASP A 393 23.11 15.98 9.37
C ASP A 393 23.61 16.13 7.93
N THR A 394 24.82 16.62 7.75
CA THR A 394 25.38 16.96 6.43
C THR A 394 25.95 15.74 5.70
N TYR A 395 26.55 14.83 6.46
CA TYR A 395 27.30 13.71 5.88
C TYR A 395 26.65 12.35 6.13
N GLY A 396 25.51 12.30 6.85
CA GLY A 396 24.77 11.06 7.12
C GLY A 396 25.54 10.05 7.97
N PHE A 397 26.53 10.53 8.79
CA PHE A 397 27.35 9.68 9.65
C PHE A 397 26.74 9.65 11.07
N PRO A 398 26.09 8.57 11.46
CA PRO A 398 25.32 8.49 12.71
C PRO A 398 26.14 8.77 13.96
N LEU A 399 25.49 9.37 14.97
CA LEU A 399 26.11 9.72 16.24
C LEU A 399 26.73 8.50 16.97
N ASP A 400 26.01 7.38 16.99
CA ASP A 400 26.45 6.14 17.61
C ASP A 400 27.70 5.55 16.92
N LEU A 401 27.81 5.69 15.60
CA LEU A 401 29.01 5.32 14.87
C LEU A 401 30.20 6.29 15.19
N THR A 402 29.90 7.56 15.39
CA THR A 402 30.89 8.54 15.86
C THR A 402 31.41 8.13 17.24
N GLN A 403 30.49 7.82 18.17
CA GLN A 403 30.87 7.35 19.52
C GLN A 403 31.67 6.03 19.47
N ASP A 404 31.20 5.04 18.67
CA ASP A 404 31.88 3.74 18.54
C ASP A 404 33.27 3.89 17.88
N ALA A 405 33.42 4.78 16.90
CA ALA A 405 34.73 5.07 16.30
C ALA A 405 35.72 5.74 17.28
N LEU A 406 35.24 6.56 18.19
CA LEU A 406 36.04 7.29 19.16
C LEU A 406 36.33 6.47 20.43
N ARG A 407 35.51 5.46 20.73
CA ARG A 407 35.71 4.58 21.92
C ARG A 407 37.07 3.92 21.93
N GLN A 408 37.57 3.44 20.80
CA GLN A 408 38.92 2.84 20.69
C GLN A 408 40.06 3.81 21.02
N ARG A 409 39.78 5.12 20.87
CA ARG A 409 40.74 6.19 21.20
C ARG A 409 40.48 6.82 22.57
N SER A 410 39.50 6.29 23.35
CA SER A 410 39.06 6.83 24.64
C SER A 410 38.64 8.31 24.57
N ILE A 411 38.01 8.73 23.45
CA ILE A 411 37.47 10.09 23.23
C ILE A 411 35.94 10.00 23.39
N SER A 412 35.38 10.91 24.18
CA SER A 412 33.91 11.03 24.35
C SER A 412 33.28 12.01 23.35
N VAL A 413 31.94 12.08 23.31
CA VAL A 413 31.19 13.02 22.46
C VAL A 413 30.27 13.84 23.34
N ASP A 414 30.18 15.16 23.09
CA ASP A 414 29.24 16.08 23.74
C ASP A 414 27.83 15.85 23.22
N LEU A 415 27.06 15.04 23.96
CA LEU A 415 25.68 14.69 23.64
C LEU A 415 24.72 15.86 23.85
N ALA A 416 24.97 16.73 24.80
CA ALA A 416 24.12 17.88 25.04
C ALA A 416 24.22 18.88 23.88
N GLY A 417 25.46 19.25 23.50
CA GLY A 417 25.67 20.11 22.34
C GLY A 417 25.15 19.53 21.02
N PHE A 418 25.22 18.20 20.84
CA PHE A 418 24.59 17.53 19.69
C PHE A 418 23.05 17.69 19.69
N THR A 419 22.42 17.51 20.85
CA THR A 419 20.97 17.65 20.98
C THR A 419 20.51 19.07 20.71
N ASP A 420 21.23 20.06 21.26
CA ASP A 420 20.95 21.48 21.03
C ASP A 420 21.10 21.88 19.54
N ALA A 421 22.07 21.33 18.84
CA ALA A 421 22.26 21.56 17.40
C ALA A 421 21.12 20.94 16.59
N MET A 422 20.66 19.74 16.95
CA MET A 422 19.52 19.06 16.35
C MET A 422 18.22 19.87 16.51
N GLU A 423 17.98 20.43 17.71
CA GLU A 423 16.79 21.25 17.98
C GLU A 423 16.80 22.56 17.19
N ARG A 424 17.96 23.21 17.06
CA ARG A 424 18.09 24.42 16.24
C ARG A 424 17.76 24.16 14.77
N GLN A 425 18.27 23.09 14.21
CA GLN A 425 17.99 22.73 12.81
C GLN A 425 16.51 22.44 12.60
N ARG A 426 15.87 21.71 13.51
CA ARG A 426 14.42 21.48 13.46
C ARG A 426 13.62 22.78 13.50
N ALA A 427 14.09 23.77 14.29
CA ALA A 427 13.45 25.09 14.35
C ALA A 427 13.63 25.91 13.06
N GLU A 428 14.75 25.79 12.36
CA GLU A 428 15.02 26.44 11.08
C GLU A 428 14.23 25.80 9.93
N ALA A 429 14.14 24.48 9.90
CA ALA A 429 13.33 23.76 8.93
C ALA A 429 11.84 24.18 9.01
N ARG A 430 11.33 24.43 10.23
CA ARG A 430 9.98 24.97 10.45
C ARG A 430 9.76 26.35 9.80
N LYS A 431 10.76 27.25 9.88
CA LYS A 431 10.66 28.61 9.32
C LYS A 431 10.67 28.66 7.79
N SER A 432 11.36 27.72 7.16
CA SER A 432 11.50 27.66 5.70
C SER A 432 10.29 27.07 4.97
N TRP A 433 9.35 26.46 5.70
CA TRP A 433 8.19 25.74 5.11
C TRP A 433 6.85 26.49 5.16
N ALA A 434 6.86 27.77 5.56
CA ALA A 434 5.67 28.62 5.59
C ALA A 434 5.29 29.14 4.19
N GLY A 435 4.50 28.34 3.41
CA GLY A 435 3.92 28.84 2.16
C GLY A 435 3.20 27.83 1.30
N SER A 436 1.90 27.66 1.48
CA SER A 436 0.78 27.76 0.54
C SER A 436 -0.45 26.98 0.99
N GLY A 437 -1.56 27.67 1.28
CA GLY A 437 -2.93 27.17 1.32
C GLY A 437 -3.33 26.36 2.58
N ASP A 438 -4.33 26.80 3.33
CA ASP A 438 -4.88 26.21 4.57
C ASP A 438 -3.93 26.16 5.80
N ALA A 439 -3.23 27.22 6.04
CA ALA A 439 -2.18 27.33 7.04
C ALA A 439 -2.58 26.98 8.49
N ALA A 440 -3.84 27.09 8.89
CA ALA A 440 -4.26 26.77 10.27
C ALA A 440 -4.45 25.28 10.52
N THR A 441 -4.91 24.53 9.52
CA THR A 441 -5.15 23.07 9.65
C THR A 441 -3.87 22.27 9.49
N GLU A 442 -2.91 22.76 8.72
CA GLU A 442 -1.61 22.11 8.56
C GLU A 442 -0.73 22.25 9.79
N THR A 443 -0.81 23.37 10.50
CA THR A 443 0.01 23.65 11.70
C THR A 443 -0.23 22.61 12.81
N VAL A 444 -1.46 22.11 12.99
CA VAL A 444 -1.75 21.11 14.01
C VAL A 444 -1.02 19.80 13.74
N TRP A 445 -0.91 19.38 12.47
CA TRP A 445 -0.28 18.12 12.11
C TRP A 445 1.24 18.15 12.31
N PHE A 446 1.88 19.28 12.14
CA PHE A 446 3.30 19.45 12.48
C PHE A 446 3.55 19.32 13.97
N SER A 447 2.73 19.96 14.79
CA SER A 447 2.84 19.82 16.25
C SER A 447 2.58 18.39 16.71
N VAL A 448 1.56 17.73 16.12
CA VAL A 448 1.29 16.32 16.41
C VAL A 448 2.48 15.47 16.01
N ARG A 449 3.03 15.65 14.79
CA ARG A 449 4.18 14.89 14.29
C ARG A 449 5.43 15.04 15.17
N GLU A 450 5.68 16.25 15.67
CA GLU A 450 6.79 16.53 16.61
C GLU A 450 6.64 15.78 17.93
N ASN A 451 5.43 15.72 18.45
CA ASN A 451 5.16 15.08 19.75
C ASN A 451 5.04 13.55 19.65
N THR A 452 4.56 13.02 18.51
CA THR A 452 4.23 11.59 18.38
C THR A 452 5.24 10.80 17.56
N GLY A 453 6.09 11.46 16.78
CA GLY A 453 6.91 10.79 15.77
C GLY A 453 6.14 10.40 14.52
N ALA A 454 6.78 9.65 13.59
CA ALA A 454 6.13 9.06 12.42
C ALA A 454 5.24 7.88 12.82
N THR A 455 4.21 7.61 12.04
CA THR A 455 3.41 6.40 12.16
C THR A 455 4.07 5.25 11.39
N ASP A 456 4.30 4.11 12.02
CA ASP A 456 4.80 2.92 11.34
C ASP A 456 3.69 2.29 10.48
N PHE A 457 3.94 2.14 9.18
CA PHE A 457 2.97 1.56 8.25
C PHE A 457 3.19 0.05 8.10
N LEU A 458 2.19 -0.74 8.50
CA LEU A 458 2.20 -2.21 8.47
C LEU A 458 1.36 -2.79 7.31
N GLY A 459 0.66 -1.93 6.55
CA GLY A 459 -0.41 -2.32 5.62
C GLY A 459 0.04 -3.00 4.33
N TYR A 460 1.34 -3.19 4.10
CA TYR A 460 1.83 -4.04 3.03
C TYR A 460 1.60 -5.52 3.34
N GLU A 461 1.77 -5.92 4.61
CA GLU A 461 1.73 -7.32 5.04
C GLU A 461 0.43 -7.70 5.75
N THR A 462 -0.17 -6.76 6.49
CA THR A 462 -1.35 -7.04 7.33
C THR A 462 -2.46 -6.01 7.12
N GLU A 463 -3.69 -6.43 7.36
CA GLU A 463 -4.89 -5.58 7.38
C GLU A 463 -5.45 -5.40 8.79
N GLN A 464 -4.80 -6.01 9.80
CA GLN A 464 -5.15 -5.88 11.20
C GLN A 464 -3.87 -5.65 12.01
N ALA A 465 -3.94 -4.75 12.98
CA ALA A 465 -2.85 -4.50 13.92
C ALA A 465 -3.41 -3.92 15.22
N GLU A 466 -2.67 -4.08 16.30
CA GLU A 466 -2.90 -3.31 17.53
C GLU A 466 -2.08 -2.02 17.47
N GLY A 467 -2.58 -0.97 18.12
CA GLY A 467 -1.92 0.33 18.17
C GLY A 467 -2.22 1.08 19.47
N LEU A 468 -1.51 2.18 19.64
CA LEU A 468 -1.74 3.14 20.72
C LEU A 468 -2.20 4.46 20.12
N VAL A 469 -3.27 5.03 20.62
CA VAL A 469 -3.74 6.37 20.24
C VAL A 469 -2.75 7.42 20.76
N LEU A 470 -2.02 8.05 19.87
CA LEU A 470 -1.03 9.07 20.24
C LEU A 470 -1.61 10.48 20.26
N ALA A 471 -2.56 10.77 19.37
CA ALA A 471 -3.24 12.06 19.34
C ALA A 471 -4.66 11.92 18.78
N LEU A 472 -5.55 12.78 19.28
CA LEU A 472 -6.89 13.01 18.76
C LEU A 472 -7.00 14.46 18.33
N VAL A 473 -7.54 14.70 17.13
CA VAL A 473 -7.77 16.06 16.62
C VAL A 473 -9.25 16.21 16.26
N LYS A 474 -9.90 17.21 16.85
CA LYS A 474 -11.28 17.57 16.60
C LYS A 474 -11.35 19.06 16.29
N ASP A 475 -12.06 19.43 15.20
CA ASP A 475 -12.20 20.83 14.75
C ASP A 475 -10.85 21.57 14.63
N GLY A 476 -9.81 20.88 14.13
CA GLY A 476 -8.47 21.44 13.94
C GLY A 476 -7.67 21.67 15.22
N LYS A 477 -8.09 21.11 16.35
CA LYS A 477 -7.40 21.21 17.65
C LYS A 477 -7.17 19.82 18.24
N THR A 478 -6.05 19.66 18.92
CA THR A 478 -5.78 18.45 19.70
C THR A 478 -6.70 18.40 20.92
N VAL A 479 -7.24 17.21 21.21
CA VAL A 479 -8.11 16.95 22.35
C VAL A 479 -7.67 15.68 23.05
N ASP A 480 -7.93 15.58 24.36
CA ASP A 480 -7.59 14.39 25.16
C ASP A 480 -8.57 13.25 24.98
N SER A 481 -9.80 13.55 24.55
CA SER A 481 -10.85 12.55 24.34
C SER A 481 -11.88 12.98 23.32
N ALA A 482 -12.57 11.97 22.70
CA ALA A 482 -13.72 12.18 21.83
C ALA A 482 -14.83 11.18 22.19
N ALA A 483 -16.07 11.64 22.24
CA ALA A 483 -17.24 10.86 22.64
C ALA A 483 -18.05 10.38 21.43
N GLN A 484 -18.96 9.44 21.68
CA GLN A 484 -19.90 8.93 20.68
C GLN A 484 -20.59 10.05 19.88
N GLY A 485 -20.55 9.95 18.57
CA GLY A 485 -21.11 10.93 17.63
C GLY A 485 -20.10 11.97 17.13
N ASP A 486 -18.95 12.12 17.80
CA ASP A 486 -17.92 13.06 17.38
C ASP A 486 -17.24 12.60 16.09
N THR A 487 -16.97 13.57 15.21
CA THR A 487 -16.02 13.38 14.10
C THR A 487 -14.63 13.73 14.60
N VAL A 488 -13.69 12.80 14.41
CA VAL A 488 -12.34 12.90 14.97
C VAL A 488 -11.31 12.38 13.98
N ALA A 489 -10.14 12.98 14.01
CA ALA A 489 -8.95 12.46 13.35
C ALA A 489 -8.06 11.78 14.41
N VAL A 490 -7.70 10.52 14.17
CA VAL A 490 -6.94 9.69 15.10
C VAL A 490 -5.57 9.45 14.54
N VAL A 491 -4.55 9.68 15.36
CA VAL A 491 -3.16 9.33 15.07
C VAL A 491 -2.71 8.24 16.01
N VAL A 492 -2.13 7.19 15.46
CA VAL A 492 -1.64 6.02 16.18
C VAL A 492 -0.14 5.81 15.92
N ASN A 493 0.55 5.08 16.79
CA ASN A 493 1.97 4.78 16.62
C ASN A 493 2.26 3.89 15.42
N GLN A 494 1.36 2.95 15.07
CA GLN A 494 1.48 2.04 13.93
C GLN A 494 0.10 1.75 13.33
N THR A 495 0.04 1.53 12.00
CA THR A 495 -1.24 1.33 11.32
C THR A 495 -1.14 0.38 10.13
N PRO A 496 -2.16 -0.48 9.90
CA PRO A 496 -2.32 -1.21 8.65
C PRO A 496 -3.06 -0.39 7.58
N PHE A 497 -3.62 0.78 7.91
CA PHE A 497 -4.39 1.63 7.00
C PHE A 497 -3.47 2.38 6.05
N TYR A 498 -3.67 2.25 4.75
CA TYR A 498 -2.97 3.02 3.74
C TYR A 498 -3.51 4.45 3.71
N GLY A 499 -2.62 5.42 3.86
CA GLY A 499 -2.95 6.83 3.69
C GLY A 499 -2.92 7.23 2.22
N GLU A 500 -3.90 8.01 1.78
CA GLU A 500 -4.01 8.48 0.40
C GLU A 500 -2.69 9.03 -0.12
N SER A 501 -2.19 8.45 -1.21
CA SER A 501 -0.93 8.82 -1.84
C SER A 501 -0.81 8.20 -3.23
N GLY A 502 -0.09 8.86 -4.16
CA GLY A 502 0.20 8.29 -5.48
C GLY A 502 -1.03 7.96 -6.32
N GLY A 503 -2.15 8.63 -6.07
CA GLY A 503 -3.44 8.39 -6.74
C GLY A 503 -4.27 7.24 -6.17
N GLN A 504 -3.75 6.46 -5.21
CA GLN A 504 -4.55 5.47 -4.49
C GLN A 504 -5.27 6.13 -3.31
N MET A 505 -6.58 5.94 -3.24
CA MET A 505 -7.43 6.43 -2.13
C MET A 505 -7.03 5.79 -0.80
N GLY A 506 -7.20 6.55 0.28
CA GLY A 506 -7.01 6.10 1.65
C GLY A 506 -7.95 4.95 2.02
N ASP A 507 -7.54 4.14 2.99
CA ASP A 507 -8.36 3.04 3.49
C ASP A 507 -9.45 3.49 4.44
N THR A 508 -10.44 2.64 4.54
CA THR A 508 -11.53 2.70 5.52
C THR A 508 -11.54 1.46 6.39
N GLY A 509 -12.24 1.51 7.51
CA GLY A 509 -12.34 0.36 8.41
C GLY A 509 -12.79 0.77 9.80
N VAL A 510 -12.31 0.05 10.81
CA VAL A 510 -12.69 0.27 12.21
C VAL A 510 -11.46 0.32 13.09
N ILE A 511 -11.45 1.28 14.02
CA ILE A 511 -10.53 1.32 15.16
C ILE A 511 -11.36 1.08 16.40
N SER A 512 -11.04 0.05 17.17
CA SER A 512 -11.79 -0.33 18.38
C SER A 512 -10.86 -0.51 19.57
N GLY A 513 -11.37 -0.21 20.75
CA GLY A 513 -10.71 -0.41 22.03
C GLY A 513 -11.72 -0.79 23.10
N GLU A 514 -11.27 -0.87 24.34
CA GLU A 514 -12.14 -1.24 25.45
C GLU A 514 -13.28 -0.21 25.63
N GLY A 515 -14.49 -0.64 25.36
CA GLY A 515 -15.70 0.17 25.51
C GLY A 515 -15.94 1.24 24.44
N PHE A 516 -15.18 1.30 23.35
CA PHE A 516 -15.41 2.24 22.28
C PHE A 516 -15.09 1.67 20.89
N SER A 517 -15.65 2.31 19.86
CA SER A 517 -15.39 2.00 18.45
C SER A 517 -15.47 3.26 17.62
N ILE A 518 -14.59 3.37 16.63
CA ILE A 518 -14.49 4.47 15.67
C ILE A 518 -14.60 3.89 14.27
N GLU A 519 -15.56 4.37 13.49
CA GLU A 519 -15.69 4.06 12.08
C GLU A 519 -14.80 5.00 11.29
N ILE A 520 -13.79 4.47 10.60
CA ILE A 520 -12.84 5.23 9.78
C ILE A 520 -13.37 5.29 8.36
N THR A 521 -13.58 6.51 7.89
CA THR A 521 -14.12 6.80 6.55
C THR A 521 -13.05 7.18 5.52
N ASP A 522 -11.86 7.57 5.99
CA ASP A 522 -10.71 7.91 5.15
C ASP A 522 -9.40 7.88 5.96
N THR A 523 -8.30 7.66 5.28
CA THR A 523 -6.96 7.73 5.87
C THR A 523 -6.05 8.57 4.97
N GLN A 524 -5.42 9.59 5.54
CA GLN A 524 -4.58 10.56 4.82
C GLN A 524 -3.15 10.56 5.35
N LYS A 525 -2.20 10.87 4.47
CA LYS A 525 -0.83 11.21 4.86
C LYS A 525 -0.69 12.70 5.11
N LYS A 526 -0.14 13.08 6.27
CA LYS A 526 0.15 14.47 6.65
C LYS A 526 1.56 14.56 7.21
N ALA A 527 2.14 15.75 7.22
CA ALA A 527 3.39 16.10 7.92
C ALA A 527 4.48 15.02 7.86
N ASP A 528 4.87 14.60 6.65
CA ASP A 528 5.92 13.62 6.36
C ASP A 528 5.92 12.36 7.23
N GLY A 529 5.05 11.41 6.85
CA GLY A 529 4.98 10.10 7.51
C GLY A 529 3.96 9.97 8.65
N LEU A 530 3.10 10.97 8.87
CA LEU A 530 1.98 10.86 9.80
C LEU A 530 0.75 10.30 9.07
N PHE A 531 0.21 9.17 9.55
CA PHE A 531 -1.04 8.61 9.05
C PHE A 531 -2.20 9.08 9.94
N VAL A 532 -3.14 9.79 9.33
CA VAL A 532 -4.30 10.41 9.99
C VAL A 532 -5.56 9.67 9.59
N HIS A 533 -6.20 9.03 10.56
CA HIS A 533 -7.43 8.26 10.36
C HIS A 533 -8.63 9.17 10.64
N LEU A 534 -9.34 9.53 9.60
CA LEU A 534 -10.55 10.37 9.69
C LEU A 534 -11.78 9.49 9.90
N GLY A 535 -12.53 9.76 10.97
CA GLY A 535 -13.68 8.90 11.28
C GLY A 535 -14.64 9.52 12.28
N ARG A 536 -15.64 8.72 12.66
CA ARG A 536 -16.66 9.06 13.62
C ARG A 536 -16.66 8.05 14.76
N VAL A 537 -16.72 8.53 15.99
CA VAL A 537 -16.90 7.65 17.17
C VAL A 537 -18.29 7.03 17.11
N ALA A 538 -18.35 5.74 16.81
CA ALA A 538 -19.59 4.98 16.68
C ALA A 538 -20.18 4.61 18.04
N SER A 539 -19.32 4.33 19.02
CA SER A 539 -19.74 4.02 20.40
C SER A 539 -18.66 4.42 21.40
N GLY A 540 -19.08 4.73 22.62
CA GLY A 540 -18.21 4.99 23.76
C GLY A 540 -17.43 6.31 23.70
N THR A 541 -16.26 6.31 24.34
CA THR A 541 -15.36 7.48 24.41
C THR A 541 -13.92 7.02 24.24
N VAL A 542 -13.24 7.50 23.21
CA VAL A 542 -11.81 7.27 22.99
C VAL A 542 -10.99 8.32 23.73
N LYS A 543 -9.84 7.93 24.27
CA LYS A 543 -8.86 8.82 24.92
C LYS A 543 -7.48 8.65 24.30
N THR A 544 -6.65 9.66 24.43
CA THR A 544 -5.22 9.53 24.16
C THR A 544 -4.61 8.45 25.05
N SER A 545 -3.59 7.76 24.54
CA SER A 545 -2.93 6.60 25.17
C SER A 545 -3.81 5.35 25.30
N ALA A 546 -5.01 5.31 24.69
CA ALA A 546 -5.81 4.09 24.61
C ALA A 546 -5.18 3.06 23.68
N ALA A 547 -5.14 1.81 24.12
CA ALA A 547 -4.81 0.67 23.26
C ALA A 547 -5.99 0.38 22.32
N VAL A 548 -5.70 0.13 21.04
CA VAL A 548 -6.70 -0.07 20.01
C VAL A 548 -6.35 -1.22 19.08
N GLU A 549 -7.36 -1.90 18.59
CA GLU A 549 -7.29 -2.78 17.43
C GLU A 549 -7.68 -1.98 16.18
N LEU A 550 -6.84 -2.04 15.16
CA LEU A 550 -7.06 -1.42 13.86
C LEU A 550 -7.40 -2.52 12.85
N LYS A 551 -8.54 -2.38 12.17
CA LYS A 551 -9.01 -3.35 11.18
C LYS A 551 -9.47 -2.65 9.92
N VAL A 552 -8.72 -2.88 8.82
CA VAL A 552 -9.03 -2.34 7.49
C VAL A 552 -10.24 -3.06 6.88
N ASP A 553 -11.06 -2.36 6.11
CA ASP A 553 -12.09 -2.99 5.27
C ASP A 553 -11.41 -3.83 4.17
N HIS A 554 -11.35 -5.13 4.41
CA HIS A 554 -10.74 -6.11 3.52
C HIS A 554 -11.31 -6.07 2.10
N ALA A 555 -12.65 -5.98 1.98
CA ALA A 555 -13.30 -6.02 0.68
C ALA A 555 -12.97 -4.77 -0.15
N ARG A 556 -12.92 -3.61 0.49
CA ARG A 556 -12.53 -2.35 -0.15
C ARG A 556 -11.04 -2.34 -0.51
N ARG A 557 -10.15 -2.76 0.40
CA ARG A 557 -8.70 -2.86 0.17
C ARG A 557 -8.37 -3.81 -0.98
N SER A 558 -9.06 -4.95 -1.07
CA SER A 558 -8.85 -5.91 -2.16
C SER A 558 -9.18 -5.32 -3.52
N ARG A 559 -10.26 -4.53 -3.62
CA ARG A 559 -10.62 -3.80 -4.85
C ARG A 559 -9.59 -2.72 -5.21
N LEU A 560 -9.11 -1.97 -4.21
CA LEU A 560 -8.05 -0.98 -4.41
C LEU A 560 -6.76 -1.63 -4.93
N ARG A 561 -6.33 -2.74 -4.34
CA ARG A 561 -5.16 -3.52 -4.78
C ARG A 561 -5.30 -4.01 -6.22
N ALA A 562 -6.49 -4.55 -6.56
CA ALA A 562 -6.78 -5.03 -7.92
C ALA A 562 -6.71 -3.89 -8.95
N ASN A 563 -7.37 -2.76 -8.67
CA ASN A 563 -7.34 -1.58 -9.53
C ASN A 563 -5.93 -0.98 -9.64
N HIS A 564 -5.17 -0.93 -8.55
CA HIS A 564 -3.82 -0.39 -8.57
C HIS A 564 -2.88 -1.27 -9.38
N SER A 565 -2.91 -2.58 -9.17
CA SER A 565 -2.10 -3.51 -9.95
C SER A 565 -2.48 -3.52 -11.43
N ALA A 566 -3.78 -3.45 -11.75
CA ALA A 566 -4.25 -3.32 -13.13
C ALA A 566 -3.77 -2.03 -13.81
N THR A 567 -3.63 -0.92 -13.06
CA THR A 567 -3.09 0.33 -13.61
C THR A 567 -1.69 0.12 -14.18
N HIS A 568 -0.82 -0.60 -13.48
CA HIS A 568 0.53 -0.92 -13.95
C HIS A 568 0.54 -1.83 -15.18
N LEU A 569 -0.36 -2.84 -15.22
CA LEU A 569 -0.47 -3.72 -16.39
C LEU A 569 -0.97 -2.96 -17.63
N ILE A 570 -1.98 -2.10 -17.45
CA ILE A 570 -2.50 -1.23 -18.52
C ILE A 570 -1.44 -0.22 -18.96
N HIS A 571 -0.67 0.36 -18.05
CA HIS A 571 0.39 1.32 -18.39
C HIS A 571 1.42 0.69 -19.32
N GLU A 572 1.92 -0.49 -18.98
CA GLU A 572 2.87 -1.19 -19.83
C GLU A 572 2.27 -1.61 -21.17
N ALA A 573 1.03 -2.15 -21.19
CA ALA A 573 0.34 -2.48 -22.44
C ALA A 573 0.18 -1.25 -23.35
N LEU A 574 -0.21 -0.10 -22.81
CA LEU A 574 -0.30 1.15 -23.56
C LEU A 574 1.06 1.58 -24.15
N ARG A 575 2.14 1.37 -23.41
CA ARG A 575 3.50 1.66 -23.92
C ARG A 575 3.93 0.72 -25.04
N GLU A 576 3.58 -0.55 -24.95
CA GLU A 576 3.88 -1.53 -26.02
C GLU A 576 3.06 -1.27 -27.27
N VAL A 577 1.77 -0.92 -27.14
CA VAL A 577 0.86 -0.70 -28.28
C VAL A 577 1.04 0.69 -28.90
N LEU A 578 1.11 1.74 -28.08
CA LEU A 578 1.12 3.14 -28.56
C LEU A 578 2.52 3.72 -28.69
N GLY A 579 3.50 3.15 -27.98
CA GLY A 579 4.89 3.57 -27.98
C GLY A 579 5.39 4.14 -26.65
N THR A 580 6.72 4.22 -26.53
CA THR A 580 7.43 4.58 -25.28
C THR A 580 7.22 6.04 -24.80
N HIS A 581 6.59 6.88 -25.61
CA HIS A 581 6.22 8.26 -25.25
C HIS A 581 5.03 8.32 -24.27
N VAL A 582 4.32 7.21 -24.08
CA VAL A 582 3.24 7.09 -23.10
C VAL A 582 3.84 7.18 -21.71
N ALA A 583 3.42 8.20 -20.96
CA ALA A 583 3.82 8.43 -19.56
C ALA A 583 2.61 8.87 -18.75
N GLN A 584 2.56 8.50 -17.47
CA GLN A 584 1.52 8.92 -16.54
C GLN A 584 1.50 10.45 -16.40
N LYS A 585 0.31 11.03 -16.48
CA LYS A 585 0.01 12.44 -16.19
C LYS A 585 -0.90 12.63 -14.99
N GLY A 586 -1.60 11.58 -14.62
CA GLY A 586 -2.46 11.50 -13.44
C GLY A 586 -2.97 10.10 -13.24
N SER A 587 -3.34 9.76 -12.01
CA SER A 587 -3.93 8.48 -11.65
C SER A 587 -4.97 8.67 -10.56
N LEU A 588 -6.02 7.86 -10.60
CA LEU A 588 -6.97 7.66 -9.49
C LEU A 588 -7.25 6.18 -9.38
N VAL A 589 -6.93 5.61 -8.23
CA VAL A 589 -7.25 4.23 -7.88
C VAL A 589 -8.31 4.26 -6.80
N ALA A 590 -9.57 4.04 -7.20
CA ALA A 590 -10.73 3.94 -6.33
C ALA A 590 -11.21 2.47 -6.25
N PRO A 591 -12.03 2.09 -5.25
CA PRO A 591 -12.52 0.71 -5.14
C PRO A 591 -13.47 0.31 -6.27
N GLU A 592 -14.13 1.28 -6.93
CA GLU A 592 -15.09 1.04 -8.00
C GLU A 592 -14.45 0.99 -9.39
N ARG A 593 -13.35 1.73 -9.59
CA ARG A 593 -12.67 1.89 -10.89
C ARG A 593 -11.26 2.41 -10.72
N LEU A 594 -10.47 2.25 -11.76
CA LEU A 594 -9.23 3.00 -11.95
C LEU A 594 -9.42 4.05 -13.05
N ARG A 595 -8.69 5.17 -12.93
CA ARG A 595 -8.58 6.21 -13.93
C ARG A 595 -7.10 6.51 -14.15
N PHE A 596 -6.69 6.48 -15.41
CA PHE A 596 -5.29 6.64 -15.78
C PHE A 596 -5.15 7.67 -16.90
N ASP A 597 -4.53 8.81 -16.60
CA ASP A 597 -4.30 9.90 -17.55
C ASP A 597 -2.88 9.78 -18.11
N ILE A 598 -2.75 9.75 -19.43
CA ILE A 598 -1.49 9.49 -20.14
C ILE A 598 -1.16 10.58 -21.15
N SER A 599 0.14 10.75 -21.44
CA SER A 599 0.60 11.55 -22.57
C SER A 599 0.35 10.82 -23.89
N HIS A 600 -0.61 11.28 -24.69
CA HIS A 600 -0.86 10.78 -26.03
C HIS A 600 -1.69 11.79 -26.84
N ASN A 601 -1.30 12.04 -28.11
CA ASN A 601 -1.86 13.18 -28.91
C ASN A 601 -2.95 12.75 -29.88
N LYS A 602 -3.24 11.45 -30.02
CA LYS A 602 -4.25 10.91 -30.93
C LYS A 602 -5.37 10.22 -30.17
N PRO A 603 -6.57 10.13 -30.75
CA PRO A 603 -7.56 9.14 -30.26
C PRO A 603 -6.97 7.74 -30.34
N ILE A 604 -7.21 6.92 -29.35
CA ILE A 604 -6.84 5.51 -29.35
C ILE A 604 -7.94 4.76 -30.12
N SER A 605 -7.56 3.95 -31.09
CA SER A 605 -8.54 3.17 -31.87
C SER A 605 -9.13 2.05 -31.02
N ALA A 606 -10.29 1.53 -31.46
CA ALA A 606 -10.94 0.41 -30.80
C ALA A 606 -10.03 -0.84 -30.77
N ASP A 607 -9.32 -1.10 -31.89
CA ASP A 607 -8.42 -2.25 -32.00
C ASP A 607 -7.21 -2.11 -31.06
N GLU A 608 -6.66 -0.88 -30.91
CA GLU A 608 -5.55 -0.60 -29.97
C GLU A 608 -6.00 -0.78 -28.52
N LEU A 609 -7.22 -0.33 -28.16
CA LEU A 609 -7.79 -0.54 -26.81
C LEU A 609 -8.06 -2.01 -26.52
N GLU A 610 -8.55 -2.77 -27.52
CA GLU A 610 -8.77 -4.21 -27.39
C GLU A 610 -7.45 -4.94 -27.18
N GLU A 611 -6.39 -4.56 -27.88
CA GLU A 611 -5.07 -5.15 -27.74
C GLU A 611 -4.47 -4.83 -26.37
N VAL A 612 -4.59 -3.60 -25.85
CA VAL A 612 -4.15 -3.21 -24.51
C VAL A 612 -4.90 -4.04 -23.45
N GLU A 613 -6.21 -4.19 -23.58
CA GLU A 613 -7.03 -4.98 -22.67
C GLU A 613 -6.65 -6.46 -22.71
N ARG A 614 -6.43 -7.02 -23.91
CA ARG A 614 -6.01 -8.41 -24.12
C ARG A 614 -4.67 -8.68 -23.43
N MET A 615 -3.66 -7.82 -23.66
CA MET A 615 -2.33 -7.94 -23.05
C MET A 615 -2.38 -7.88 -21.54
N ALA A 616 -3.13 -6.94 -20.96
CA ALA A 616 -3.30 -6.85 -19.50
C ALA A 616 -3.93 -8.12 -18.92
N ASN A 617 -4.97 -8.66 -19.57
CA ASN A 617 -5.63 -9.88 -19.13
C ASN A 617 -4.77 -11.14 -19.31
N GLU A 618 -3.89 -11.21 -20.29
CA GLU A 618 -2.92 -12.31 -20.44
C GLU A 618 -2.00 -12.40 -19.21
N ILE A 619 -1.56 -11.25 -18.68
CA ILE A 619 -0.73 -11.21 -17.47
C ILE A 619 -1.57 -11.56 -16.23
N VAL A 620 -2.84 -11.15 -16.16
CA VAL A 620 -3.76 -11.54 -15.08
C VAL A 620 -3.89 -13.07 -15.01
N VAL A 621 -4.09 -13.73 -16.15
CA VAL A 621 -4.28 -15.19 -16.23
C VAL A 621 -3.02 -15.97 -15.86
N GLN A 622 -1.81 -15.39 -15.99
CA GLN A 622 -0.56 -16.02 -15.53
C GLN A 622 -0.56 -16.33 -14.04
N ASN A 623 -1.32 -15.58 -13.23
CA ASN A 623 -1.34 -15.69 -11.78
C ASN A 623 0.07 -15.67 -11.16
N SER A 624 0.93 -14.82 -11.71
CA SER A 624 2.32 -14.68 -11.26
C SER A 624 2.40 -13.90 -9.95
N PRO A 625 3.32 -14.26 -9.03
CA PRO A 625 3.56 -13.48 -7.83
C PRO A 625 3.94 -12.04 -8.16
N VAL A 626 3.41 -11.09 -7.38
CA VAL A 626 3.84 -9.69 -7.41
C VAL A 626 4.99 -9.53 -6.46
N SER A 627 6.15 -9.14 -6.97
CA SER A 627 7.36 -8.95 -6.17
C SER A 627 7.60 -7.47 -5.90
N THR A 628 8.12 -7.20 -4.71
CA THR A 628 8.51 -5.85 -4.30
C THR A 628 9.97 -5.86 -3.86
N ARG A 629 10.75 -4.87 -4.33
CA ARG A 629 12.15 -4.71 -3.97
C ARG A 629 12.40 -3.26 -3.58
N LEU A 630 13.37 -3.04 -2.69
CA LEU A 630 13.90 -1.72 -2.38
C LEU A 630 15.25 -1.54 -3.04
N MET A 631 15.44 -0.42 -3.72
CA MET A 631 16.71 -0.12 -4.36
C MET A 631 16.89 1.40 -4.52
N SER A 632 18.08 1.83 -4.98
CA SER A 632 18.29 3.24 -5.33
C SER A 632 17.46 3.60 -6.57
N VAL A 633 17.12 4.88 -6.72
CA VAL A 633 16.46 5.37 -7.93
C VAL A 633 17.29 5.05 -9.17
N ASP A 634 18.61 5.24 -9.10
CA ASP A 634 19.53 5.00 -10.22
C ASP A 634 19.57 3.52 -10.61
N ASP A 635 19.63 2.60 -9.63
CA ASP A 635 19.61 1.15 -9.88
C ASP A 635 18.25 0.70 -10.43
N ALA A 636 17.16 1.27 -9.92
CA ALA A 636 15.82 0.99 -10.41
C ALA A 636 15.67 1.39 -11.88
N ILE A 637 16.16 2.58 -12.25
CA ILE A 637 16.16 3.05 -13.65
C ILE A 637 17.08 2.18 -14.51
N ALA A 638 18.25 1.79 -14.02
CA ALA A 638 19.18 0.91 -14.75
C ALA A 638 18.58 -0.50 -14.99
N GLU A 639 17.74 -1.00 -14.10
CA GLU A 639 16.97 -2.24 -14.28
C GLU A 639 15.72 -2.07 -15.17
N GLY A 640 15.45 -0.86 -15.64
CA GLY A 640 14.33 -0.55 -16.53
C GLY A 640 13.03 -0.22 -15.79
N ALA A 641 13.08 0.08 -14.49
CA ALA A 641 11.91 0.54 -13.77
C ALA A 641 11.49 1.94 -14.24
N MET A 642 10.19 2.12 -14.41
CA MET A 642 9.65 3.43 -14.75
C MET A 642 9.60 4.32 -13.52
N ALA A 643 10.28 5.48 -13.61
CA ALA A 643 10.19 6.57 -12.66
C ALA A 643 9.26 7.65 -13.23
N LEU A 644 8.33 8.16 -12.42
CA LEU A 644 7.44 9.23 -12.85
C LEU A 644 8.21 10.57 -12.92
N PHE A 645 8.06 11.29 -14.02
CA PHE A 645 8.69 12.60 -14.20
C PHE A 645 8.06 13.62 -13.23
N GLY A 646 8.90 14.24 -12.38
CA GLY A 646 8.51 15.34 -11.51
C GLY A 646 8.16 14.94 -10.07
N GLU A 647 8.19 13.65 -9.69
CA GLU A 647 8.11 13.24 -8.30
C GLU A 647 9.48 13.31 -7.62
N LYS A 648 9.49 13.79 -6.38
CA LYS A 648 10.69 13.76 -5.54
C LYS A 648 10.76 12.40 -4.86
N TYR A 649 11.63 11.55 -5.35
CA TYR A 649 11.94 10.27 -4.73
C TYR A 649 12.99 10.47 -3.62
N GLY A 650 12.84 9.75 -2.52
CA GLY A 650 13.91 9.62 -1.54
C GLY A 650 15.10 8.83 -2.10
N ASP A 651 16.14 8.66 -1.29
CA ASP A 651 17.32 7.88 -1.69
C ASP A 651 17.00 6.40 -1.98
N GLU A 652 15.91 5.89 -1.43
CA GLU A 652 15.37 4.55 -1.63
C GLU A 652 13.97 4.58 -2.21
N VAL A 653 13.72 3.70 -3.17
CA VAL A 653 12.42 3.52 -3.82
C VAL A 653 11.97 2.08 -3.78
N ARG A 654 10.66 1.92 -3.64
CA ARG A 654 10.00 0.63 -3.73
C ARG A 654 9.69 0.34 -5.19
N VAL A 655 10.31 -0.72 -5.73
CA VAL A 655 10.09 -1.21 -7.10
C VAL A 655 9.13 -2.39 -7.04
N VAL A 656 8.04 -2.29 -7.79
CA VAL A 656 7.03 -3.35 -7.90
C VAL A 656 7.15 -3.99 -9.27
N SER A 657 7.27 -5.32 -9.31
CA SER A 657 7.35 -6.10 -10.54
C SER A 657 6.19 -7.09 -10.64
N MET A 658 5.56 -7.16 -11.82
CA MET A 658 4.37 -7.98 -12.05
C MET A 658 4.44 -8.70 -13.40
N GLY A 659 4.09 -9.99 -13.38
CA GLY A 659 3.96 -10.81 -14.58
C GLY A 659 5.25 -11.06 -15.33
N THR A 660 5.18 -11.91 -16.35
CA THR A 660 6.28 -12.20 -17.28
C THR A 660 5.82 -11.87 -18.70
N GLY A 661 6.60 -11.08 -19.42
CA GLY A 661 6.29 -10.77 -20.81
C GLY A 661 6.32 -12.03 -21.68
N LEU A 662 5.29 -12.19 -22.50
CA LEU A 662 5.13 -13.36 -23.40
C LEU A 662 5.72 -13.11 -24.77
N HIS A 663 5.79 -11.84 -25.21
CA HIS A 663 6.12 -11.46 -26.57
C HIS A 663 7.10 -10.27 -26.60
N GLY A 664 7.67 -10.01 -27.77
CA GLY A 664 8.45 -8.82 -28.06
C GLY A 664 9.76 -8.70 -27.26
N ALA A 665 10.15 -7.46 -26.96
CA ALA A 665 11.40 -7.14 -26.26
C ALA A 665 11.40 -7.58 -24.77
N LYS A 666 10.22 -7.86 -24.20
CA LYS A 666 10.04 -8.30 -22.81
C LYS A 666 9.81 -9.81 -22.64
N ALA A 667 9.91 -10.60 -23.72
CA ALA A 667 9.78 -12.06 -23.63
C ALA A 667 10.71 -12.62 -22.54
N ASN A 668 10.13 -13.38 -21.60
CA ASN A 668 10.82 -13.95 -20.44
C ASN A 668 11.47 -12.93 -19.45
N ARG A 669 11.02 -11.68 -19.47
CA ARG A 669 11.42 -10.63 -18.52
C ARG A 669 10.19 -10.19 -17.73
N PRO A 670 10.37 -9.51 -16.57
CA PRO A 670 9.24 -8.92 -15.87
C PRO A 670 8.45 -8.00 -16.82
N TYR A 671 7.12 -8.19 -16.85
CA TYR A 671 6.26 -7.44 -17.77
C TYR A 671 6.16 -5.98 -17.36
N SER A 672 5.73 -5.70 -16.13
CA SER A 672 5.71 -4.34 -15.56
C SER A 672 6.73 -4.23 -14.44
N VAL A 673 7.54 -3.18 -14.45
CA VAL A 673 8.50 -2.83 -13.40
C VAL A 673 8.40 -1.33 -13.14
N GLU A 674 7.84 -0.93 -12.01
CA GLU A 674 7.56 0.48 -11.73
C GLU A 674 7.88 0.88 -10.29
N LEU A 675 8.23 2.16 -10.09
CA LEU A 675 8.38 2.76 -8.77
C LEU A 675 7.00 2.99 -8.17
N CYS A 676 6.63 2.28 -7.10
CA CYS A 676 5.32 2.41 -6.51
C CYS A 676 5.29 2.16 -5.01
N GLY A 677 4.77 3.14 -4.25
CA GLY A 677 4.53 3.04 -2.81
C GLY A 677 3.13 2.55 -2.42
N GLY A 678 2.30 2.17 -3.39
CA GLY A 678 0.92 1.73 -3.14
C GLY A 678 0.80 0.28 -2.68
N THR A 679 -0.42 -0.14 -2.40
CA THR A 679 -0.74 -1.53 -2.06
C THR A 679 -1.15 -2.30 -3.31
N HIS A 680 -0.65 -3.53 -3.45
CA HIS A 680 -0.86 -4.38 -4.63
C HIS A 680 -1.42 -5.75 -4.25
N VAL A 681 -1.94 -6.45 -5.25
CA VAL A 681 -2.33 -7.86 -5.13
C VAL A 681 -1.10 -8.73 -4.87
N ARG A 682 -1.29 -9.91 -4.30
CA ARG A 682 -0.19 -10.85 -4.05
C ARG A 682 0.22 -11.60 -5.31
N ALA A 683 -0.76 -11.88 -6.17
CA ALA A 683 -0.55 -12.48 -7.47
C ALA A 683 -1.42 -11.79 -8.52
N THR A 684 -0.98 -11.78 -9.77
CA THR A 684 -1.70 -11.10 -10.86
C THR A 684 -3.12 -11.63 -11.06
N GLY A 685 -3.37 -12.90 -10.74
CA GLY A 685 -4.70 -13.53 -10.79
C GLY A 685 -5.72 -12.93 -9.81
N ASP A 686 -5.27 -12.33 -8.70
CA ASP A 686 -6.16 -11.66 -7.74
C ASP A 686 -6.87 -10.41 -8.33
N ILE A 687 -6.38 -9.89 -9.46
CA ILE A 687 -7.04 -8.81 -10.22
C ILE A 687 -8.37 -9.30 -10.82
N GLY A 688 -8.44 -10.57 -11.20
CA GLY A 688 -9.60 -11.25 -11.76
C GLY A 688 -9.78 -10.96 -13.24
N LEU A 689 -10.31 -9.81 -13.60
CA LEU A 689 -10.56 -9.37 -14.98
C LEU A 689 -10.30 -7.87 -15.09
N VAL A 690 -9.69 -7.44 -16.18
CA VAL A 690 -9.53 -6.04 -16.56
C VAL A 690 -10.47 -5.72 -17.73
N ARG A 691 -11.27 -4.64 -17.60
CA ARG A 691 -12.14 -4.13 -18.66
C ARG A 691 -11.96 -2.63 -18.82
N ILE A 692 -11.48 -2.19 -19.98
CA ILE A 692 -11.42 -0.78 -20.34
C ILE A 692 -12.85 -0.34 -20.75
N VAL A 693 -13.35 0.73 -20.12
CA VAL A 693 -14.72 1.21 -20.33
C VAL A 693 -14.78 2.53 -21.09
N SER A 694 -13.73 3.35 -21.02
CA SER A 694 -13.71 4.62 -21.75
C SER A 694 -12.28 5.07 -22.09
N ASP A 695 -12.19 5.80 -23.22
CA ASP A 695 -11.06 6.62 -23.64
C ASP A 695 -11.58 8.01 -24.00
N SER A 696 -11.00 9.06 -23.39
CA SER A 696 -11.41 10.46 -23.61
C SER A 696 -10.22 11.40 -23.58
N ALA A 697 -10.35 12.55 -24.26
CA ALA A 697 -9.37 13.64 -24.18
C ALA A 697 -9.66 14.50 -22.93
N VAL A 698 -8.62 14.82 -22.16
CA VAL A 698 -8.71 15.67 -20.96
C VAL A 698 -8.12 17.05 -21.23
N ALA A 699 -6.97 17.07 -21.89
CA ALA A 699 -6.27 18.30 -22.29
C ALA A 699 -5.50 18.05 -23.59
N ALA A 700 -4.87 19.08 -24.12
CA ALA A 700 -4.01 18.93 -25.29
C ALA A 700 -2.86 17.94 -24.99
N GLY A 701 -2.79 16.86 -25.75
CA GLY A 701 -1.79 15.80 -25.57
C GLY A 701 -1.99 14.89 -24.34
N VAL A 702 -3.14 14.94 -23.67
CA VAL A 702 -3.45 14.08 -22.52
C VAL A 702 -4.75 13.32 -22.75
N ARG A 703 -4.70 12.01 -22.65
CA ARG A 703 -5.85 11.12 -22.74
C ARG A 703 -6.12 10.41 -21.42
N ARG A 704 -7.36 10.15 -21.16
CA ARG A 704 -7.87 9.46 -19.96
C ARG A 704 -8.42 8.10 -20.32
N ILE A 705 -7.88 7.08 -19.67
CA ILE A 705 -8.41 5.72 -19.71
C ILE A 705 -9.14 5.47 -18.39
N GLU A 706 -10.35 4.93 -18.46
CA GLU A 706 -11.04 4.38 -17.31
C GLU A 706 -11.22 2.87 -17.49
N ALA A 707 -10.93 2.12 -16.43
CA ALA A 707 -11.07 0.66 -16.45
C ALA A 707 -11.64 0.14 -15.13
N LEU A 708 -12.18 -1.05 -15.20
CA LEU A 708 -12.78 -1.80 -14.11
C LEU A 708 -12.01 -3.10 -13.91
N THR A 709 -12.00 -3.63 -12.69
CA THR A 709 -11.40 -4.93 -12.39
C THR A 709 -12.38 -5.87 -11.70
N GLY A 710 -12.09 -7.16 -11.77
CA GLY A 710 -12.76 -8.21 -11.02
C GLY A 710 -14.29 -8.15 -11.10
N GLU A 711 -14.94 -8.05 -9.94
CA GLU A 711 -16.40 -8.06 -9.83
C GLU A 711 -17.05 -6.83 -10.50
N ALA A 712 -16.41 -5.66 -10.49
CA ALA A 712 -16.94 -4.47 -11.18
C ALA A 712 -16.93 -4.68 -12.71
N ALA A 713 -15.85 -5.24 -13.26
CA ALA A 713 -15.75 -5.60 -14.66
C ALA A 713 -16.80 -6.65 -15.06
N ARG A 714 -16.97 -7.70 -14.26
CA ARG A 714 -17.97 -8.74 -14.46
C ARG A 714 -19.39 -8.16 -14.48
N LYS A 715 -19.74 -7.32 -13.51
CA LYS A 715 -21.08 -6.65 -13.46
C LYS A 715 -21.31 -5.78 -14.68
N HIS A 716 -20.30 -5.05 -15.11
CA HIS A 716 -20.39 -4.22 -16.32
C HIS A 716 -20.73 -5.09 -17.55
N LEU A 717 -20.02 -6.21 -17.75
CA LEU A 717 -20.30 -7.14 -18.85
C LEU A 717 -21.70 -7.77 -18.75
N ASP A 718 -22.12 -8.17 -17.55
CA ASP A 718 -23.48 -8.68 -17.30
C ASP A 718 -24.55 -7.65 -17.68
N GLU A 719 -24.33 -6.37 -17.38
CA GLU A 719 -25.27 -5.31 -17.76
C GLU A 719 -25.31 -5.08 -19.27
N GLN A 720 -24.17 -5.12 -19.96
CA GLN A 720 -24.14 -5.03 -21.43
C GLN A 720 -24.85 -6.22 -22.07
N ASP A 721 -24.63 -7.44 -21.59
CA ASP A 721 -25.31 -8.63 -22.05
C ASP A 721 -26.83 -8.55 -21.84
N LYS A 722 -27.27 -8.09 -20.66
CA LYS A 722 -28.70 -7.85 -20.39
C LYS A 722 -29.32 -6.82 -21.32
N ARG A 723 -28.62 -5.70 -21.61
CA ARG A 723 -29.09 -4.69 -22.56
C ARG A 723 -29.22 -5.25 -23.96
N LEU A 724 -28.22 -6.01 -24.42
CA LEU A 724 -28.24 -6.67 -25.72
C LEU A 724 -29.43 -7.68 -25.85
N LYS A 725 -29.60 -8.51 -24.81
CA LYS A 725 -30.74 -9.47 -24.74
C LYS A 725 -32.11 -8.76 -24.72
N ALA A 726 -32.22 -7.62 -24.04
CA ALA A 726 -33.47 -6.83 -24.04
C ALA A 726 -33.77 -6.27 -25.43
N ILE A 727 -32.78 -5.75 -26.16
CA ILE A 727 -32.92 -5.27 -27.53
C ILE A 727 -33.34 -6.44 -28.45
N ALA A 728 -32.64 -7.58 -28.37
CA ALA A 728 -32.94 -8.77 -29.13
C ALA A 728 -34.38 -9.27 -28.91
N SER A 729 -34.83 -9.29 -27.65
CA SER A 729 -36.20 -9.64 -27.28
C SER A 729 -37.23 -8.68 -27.87
N THR A 730 -36.98 -7.36 -27.83
CA THR A 730 -37.83 -6.34 -28.43
C THR A 730 -37.96 -6.55 -29.93
N LEU A 731 -36.87 -6.88 -30.59
CA LEU A 731 -36.82 -7.15 -32.04
C LEU A 731 -37.27 -8.59 -32.43
N LYS A 732 -37.50 -9.45 -31.42
CA LYS A 732 -37.85 -10.88 -31.57
C LYS A 732 -36.84 -11.67 -32.41
N ILE A 733 -35.59 -11.49 -32.16
CA ILE A 733 -34.46 -12.13 -32.88
C ILE A 733 -33.41 -12.65 -31.86
N SER A 734 -32.41 -13.37 -32.35
CA SER A 734 -31.28 -13.74 -31.51
C SER A 734 -30.36 -12.54 -31.22
N PRO A 735 -29.63 -12.51 -30.04
CA PRO A 735 -28.66 -11.46 -29.77
C PRO A 735 -27.57 -11.28 -30.85
N ALA A 736 -27.19 -12.37 -31.54
CA ALA A 736 -26.21 -12.34 -32.61
C ALA A 736 -26.68 -11.55 -33.86
N ASP A 737 -28.00 -11.50 -34.09
CA ASP A 737 -28.56 -10.88 -35.27
C ASP A 737 -28.96 -9.42 -35.08
N VAL A 738 -28.74 -8.84 -33.85
CA VAL A 738 -29.22 -7.48 -33.52
C VAL A 738 -28.62 -6.42 -34.46
N ALA A 739 -27.32 -6.48 -34.71
CA ALA A 739 -26.65 -5.50 -35.56
C ALA A 739 -27.20 -5.51 -37.00
N ALA A 740 -27.28 -6.71 -37.62
CA ALA A 740 -27.79 -6.86 -38.95
C ALA A 740 -29.27 -6.42 -39.06
N ARG A 741 -30.09 -6.71 -38.04
CA ARG A 741 -31.49 -6.28 -38.02
C ARG A 741 -31.65 -4.77 -37.89
N VAL A 742 -30.81 -4.11 -37.09
CA VAL A 742 -30.81 -2.66 -36.98
C VAL A 742 -30.43 -2.02 -38.32
N GLU A 743 -29.41 -2.52 -39.01
CA GLU A 743 -29.06 -2.06 -40.36
C GLU A 743 -30.22 -2.21 -41.31
N THR A 744 -30.84 -3.39 -41.34
CA THR A 744 -32.03 -3.65 -42.17
C THR A 744 -33.16 -2.68 -41.85
N LEU A 745 -33.46 -2.41 -40.58
CA LEU A 745 -34.50 -1.46 -40.16
C LEU A 745 -34.18 -0.02 -40.61
N LEU A 746 -32.91 0.38 -40.57
CA LEU A 746 -32.49 1.69 -41.07
C LEU A 746 -32.68 1.83 -42.59
N GLU A 747 -32.38 0.74 -43.35
CA GLU A 747 -32.60 0.71 -44.78
C GLU A 747 -34.12 0.67 -45.13
N GLU A 748 -34.90 -0.15 -44.42
CA GLU A 748 -36.36 -0.20 -44.57
C GLU A 748 -36.99 1.18 -44.26
N ARG A 749 -36.56 1.84 -43.22
CA ARG A 749 -37.04 3.20 -42.90
C ARG A 749 -36.70 4.19 -43.99
N LYS A 750 -35.47 4.20 -44.50
CA LYS A 750 -35.04 5.09 -45.59
C LYS A 750 -35.87 4.85 -46.87
N LYS A 751 -36.16 3.57 -47.18
CA LYS A 751 -36.98 3.18 -48.31
C LYS A 751 -38.44 3.66 -48.14
N LEU A 752 -39.02 3.43 -46.96
CA LEU A 752 -40.36 3.89 -46.63
C LEU A 752 -40.52 5.42 -46.64
N GLU A 753 -39.52 6.15 -46.13
CA GLU A 753 -39.47 7.60 -46.20
C GLU A 753 -39.46 8.11 -47.65
N LYS A 754 -38.70 7.41 -48.55
CA LYS A 754 -38.68 7.73 -50.00
C LYS A 754 -40.05 7.41 -50.64
N GLU A 755 -40.58 6.23 -50.38
CA GLU A 755 -41.88 5.79 -50.93
C GLU A 755 -43.02 6.73 -50.47
N LEU A 756 -43.01 7.16 -49.21
CA LEU A 756 -43.96 8.10 -48.68
C LEU A 756 -43.84 9.48 -49.37
N SER A 757 -42.60 9.95 -49.58
CA SER A 757 -42.34 11.20 -50.33
C SER A 757 -42.87 11.09 -51.80
N GLU A 758 -42.61 9.98 -52.49
CA GLU A 758 -43.10 9.74 -53.85
C GLU A 758 -44.62 9.60 -53.88
N ALA A 759 -45.22 8.92 -52.90
CA ALA A 759 -46.67 8.80 -52.80
C ALA A 759 -47.37 10.17 -52.59
N ARG A 760 -46.78 10.98 -51.71
CA ARG A 760 -47.26 12.37 -51.47
C ARG A 760 -47.12 13.24 -52.71
N LYS A 761 -46.04 13.11 -53.49
CA LYS A 761 -45.87 13.81 -54.77
C LYS A 761 -46.94 13.35 -55.82
N LYS A 762 -47.21 12.07 -55.90
CA LYS A 762 -48.22 11.53 -56.78
C LYS A 762 -49.63 12.04 -56.40
N LEU A 763 -49.96 12.06 -55.12
CA LEU A 763 -51.25 12.63 -54.64
C LEU A 763 -51.36 14.13 -54.89
N ALA A 764 -50.29 14.87 -54.82
CA ALA A 764 -50.23 16.33 -55.08
C ALA A 764 -50.42 16.64 -56.55
N LEU A 765 -49.89 15.77 -57.45
CA LEU A 765 -50.05 15.91 -58.93
C LEU A 765 -51.26 15.23 -59.46
N GLY A 766 -51.79 14.17 -58.76
CA GLY A 766 -52.84 13.36 -59.21
C GLY A 766 -54.23 14.06 -59.29
N ASP A 767 -54.86 13.92 -60.40
CA ASP A 767 -56.23 14.32 -60.75
C ASP A 767 -57.27 13.42 -60.05
N ARG A 768 -57.84 13.90 -58.98
CA ARG A 768 -59.18 13.59 -58.51
C ARG A 768 -59.48 14.40 -57.27
N SER A 769 -60.15 15.50 -57.48
CA SER A 769 -61.12 16.04 -56.49
C SER A 769 -62.16 14.98 -56.14
N PRO A 770 -62.61 14.92 -54.85
CA PRO A 770 -63.67 14.01 -54.45
C PRO A 770 -64.96 14.18 -55.21
N ALA A 771 -65.08 15.15 -56.10
CA ALA A 771 -66.26 15.47 -56.90
C ALA A 771 -66.18 15.14 -58.42
N GLY A 772 -65.16 14.42 -58.87
CA GLY A 772 -65.10 13.90 -60.23
C GLY A 772 -64.93 14.93 -61.34
N VAL A 773 -64.45 16.15 -61.03
CA VAL A 773 -64.20 17.19 -62.03
C VAL A 773 -62.74 17.15 -62.41
N PRO A 774 -62.33 17.03 -63.73
CA PRO A 774 -60.92 17.23 -64.10
C PRO A 774 -60.45 18.58 -63.65
N ALA A 775 -59.20 18.66 -63.14
CA ALA A 775 -58.63 20.03 -62.95
C ALA A 775 -58.48 20.59 -64.38
N GLU A 776 -59.35 21.51 -64.76
CA GLU A 776 -59.14 22.34 -65.91
C GLU A 776 -57.92 23.18 -65.76
N ASN A 777 -56.95 23.03 -66.70
CA ASN A 777 -55.90 23.96 -66.87
C ASN A 777 -56.59 25.32 -67.11
N GLU A 778 -56.61 26.14 -66.03
CA GLU A 778 -57.19 27.49 -66.08
C GLU A 778 -56.35 28.38 -66.98
N THR A 779 -56.92 29.08 -67.87
CA THR A 779 -56.19 30.08 -68.69
C THR A 779 -56.46 31.47 -68.14
N ILE A 780 -55.47 32.12 -67.66
CA ILE A 780 -55.54 33.47 -67.08
C ILE A 780 -54.76 34.43 -67.95
N ALA A 781 -55.35 35.48 -68.47
CA ALA A 781 -54.70 36.43 -69.38
C ALA A 781 -53.99 35.79 -70.62
N GLY A 782 -54.54 34.67 -71.09
CA GLY A 782 -53.95 33.90 -72.20
C GLY A 782 -52.79 32.97 -71.86
N VAL A 783 -52.51 32.77 -70.59
CA VAL A 783 -51.40 31.94 -70.01
C VAL A 783 -51.99 30.76 -69.25
N GLY A 784 -51.48 29.59 -69.42
CA GLY A 784 -51.84 28.41 -68.63
C GLY A 784 -51.52 28.60 -67.17
N PHE A 785 -52.42 28.26 -66.24
CA PHE A 785 -52.24 28.39 -64.81
C PHE A 785 -52.56 27.08 -64.06
N LEU A 786 -51.66 26.69 -63.17
CA LEU A 786 -51.86 25.56 -62.29
C LEU A 786 -51.53 25.98 -60.83
N GLY A 787 -52.59 26.27 -60.07
CA GLY A 787 -52.45 26.62 -58.64
C GLY A 787 -53.06 25.56 -57.76
N LYS A 788 -52.33 25.07 -56.74
CA LYS A 788 -52.79 23.99 -55.88
C LYS A 788 -52.23 24.14 -54.48
N ALA A 789 -53.07 24.05 -53.45
CA ALA A 789 -52.71 23.86 -52.08
C ALA A 789 -52.44 22.37 -51.83
N VAL A 790 -51.31 22.03 -51.30
CA VAL A 790 -50.87 20.64 -51.08
C VAL A 790 -50.51 20.40 -49.59
N SER A 791 -51.12 19.40 -48.99
CA SER A 791 -50.89 19.06 -47.60
C SER A 791 -49.83 17.95 -47.46
N GLY A 792 -48.96 18.00 -46.45
CA GLY A 792 -47.98 16.96 -46.13
C GLY A 792 -46.80 16.82 -47.12
N VAL A 793 -46.60 17.82 -48.01
CA VAL A 793 -45.41 17.95 -48.86
C VAL A 793 -44.36 18.81 -48.21
N SER A 794 -43.14 18.29 -48.08
CA SER A 794 -42.10 19.09 -47.44
C SER A 794 -41.67 20.28 -48.35
N PRO A 795 -41.16 21.39 -47.75
CA PRO A 795 -40.66 22.53 -48.54
C PRO A 795 -39.60 22.16 -49.59
N LYS A 796 -38.83 21.08 -49.36
CA LYS A 796 -37.83 20.57 -50.29
C LYS A 796 -38.45 19.85 -51.48
N ASP A 797 -39.64 19.33 -51.35
CA ASP A 797 -40.35 18.59 -52.39
C ASP A 797 -41.25 19.45 -53.28
N LEU A 798 -41.49 20.71 -52.85
CA LEU A 798 -42.33 21.65 -53.65
C LEU A 798 -41.68 22.10 -54.96
N LYS A 799 -40.34 22.25 -55.01
CA LYS A 799 -39.61 22.61 -56.25
C LYS A 799 -39.70 21.51 -57.32
N PRO A 800 -39.39 20.24 -57.02
CA PRO A 800 -39.62 19.14 -57.94
C PRO A 800 -41.07 19.01 -58.38
N LEU A 801 -42.01 19.35 -57.48
CA LEU A 801 -43.42 19.35 -57.83
C LEU A 801 -43.78 20.47 -58.83
N ALA A 802 -43.27 21.66 -58.68
CA ALA A 802 -43.43 22.78 -59.61
C ALA A 802 -42.79 22.50 -60.97
N ASP A 803 -41.60 21.85 -61.00
CA ASP A 803 -40.96 21.41 -62.25
C ASP A 803 -41.83 20.37 -63.00
N ALA A 804 -42.39 19.43 -62.29
CA ALA A 804 -43.34 18.47 -62.84
C ALA A 804 -44.62 19.17 -63.36
N GLY A 805 -45.15 20.13 -62.59
CA GLY A 805 -46.27 20.93 -63.00
C GLY A 805 -46.01 21.77 -64.29
N LYS A 806 -44.84 22.39 -64.39
CA LYS A 806 -44.40 23.11 -65.61
C LYS A 806 -44.41 22.19 -66.86
N LYS A 807 -43.91 20.96 -66.68
CA LYS A 807 -43.92 19.96 -67.76
C LYS A 807 -45.31 19.55 -68.17
N THR A 808 -46.24 19.39 -67.22
CA THR A 808 -47.63 19.03 -67.52
C THR A 808 -48.39 20.15 -68.21
N LEU A 809 -48.10 21.39 -67.81
CA LEU A 809 -48.76 22.58 -68.33
C LEU A 809 -48.25 22.99 -69.77
N GLY A 810 -46.97 22.67 -70.04
CA GLY A 810 -46.34 22.99 -71.31
C GLY A 810 -45.92 24.46 -71.44
N SER A 811 -46.86 25.40 -71.34
CA SER A 811 -46.57 26.83 -71.25
C SER A 811 -47.52 27.45 -70.24
N GLY A 812 -46.95 28.13 -69.19
CA GLY A 812 -47.78 28.74 -68.10
C GLY A 812 -47.06 29.00 -66.79
N VAL A 813 -47.82 29.26 -65.78
CA VAL A 813 -47.36 29.52 -64.38
C VAL A 813 -47.91 28.46 -63.42
N VAL A 814 -47.10 27.95 -62.61
CA VAL A 814 -47.43 26.91 -61.61
C VAL A 814 -47.20 27.50 -60.20
N VAL A 815 -48.18 27.30 -59.30
CA VAL A 815 -48.11 27.74 -57.90
C VAL A 815 -48.47 26.58 -57.00
N PHE A 816 -47.51 26.13 -56.16
CA PHE A 816 -47.78 25.17 -55.13
C PHE A 816 -47.57 25.77 -53.76
N VAL A 817 -48.57 25.69 -52.91
CA VAL A 817 -48.49 26.11 -51.51
C VAL A 817 -48.58 24.89 -50.62
N GLY A 818 -47.49 24.58 -49.93
CA GLY A 818 -47.42 23.46 -48.98
C GLY A 818 -47.71 23.93 -47.56
N ALA A 819 -48.59 23.24 -46.85
CA ALA A 819 -48.85 23.45 -45.42
C ALA A 819 -47.94 22.50 -44.59
N GLY A 820 -47.11 23.08 -43.72
CA GLY A 820 -46.31 22.34 -42.73
C GLY A 820 -47.14 21.95 -41.49
N GLU A 821 -46.65 20.98 -40.73
CA GLU A 821 -47.29 20.50 -39.48
C GLU A 821 -47.37 21.62 -38.41
N ASP A 822 -46.51 22.63 -38.48
CA ASP A 822 -46.45 23.79 -37.59
C ASP A 822 -47.31 25.00 -38.07
N ASN A 823 -48.26 24.76 -38.97
CA ASN A 823 -49.09 25.76 -39.63
C ASN A 823 -48.33 26.84 -40.44
N LYS A 824 -47.06 26.62 -40.73
CA LYS A 824 -46.28 27.48 -41.66
C LYS A 824 -46.53 27.06 -43.09
N ALA A 825 -46.66 28.05 -43.94
CA ALA A 825 -46.77 27.82 -45.36
C ALA A 825 -45.42 27.93 -46.08
N SER A 826 -45.21 27.11 -47.07
CA SER A 826 -44.16 27.22 -48.06
C SER A 826 -44.80 27.32 -49.46
N VAL A 827 -44.42 28.35 -50.22
CA VAL A 827 -44.93 28.54 -51.58
C VAL A 827 -43.77 28.45 -52.57
N VAL A 828 -44.01 27.77 -53.68
CA VAL A 828 -43.14 27.72 -54.83
C VAL A 828 -43.90 28.16 -56.06
N VAL A 829 -43.34 29.09 -56.81
CA VAL A 829 -43.86 29.52 -58.11
C VAL A 829 -42.90 29.15 -59.20
N GLY A 830 -43.35 28.44 -60.22
CA GLY A 830 -42.64 28.08 -61.44
C GLY A 830 -43.23 28.80 -62.65
N VAL A 831 -42.39 29.36 -63.49
CA VAL A 831 -42.81 29.94 -64.79
C VAL A 831 -42.07 29.19 -65.88
N THR A 832 -42.77 28.82 -66.97
CA THR A 832 -42.11 28.14 -68.11
C THR A 832 -41.18 29.09 -68.83
N ASP A 833 -40.12 28.61 -69.46
CA ASP A 833 -39.02 29.38 -69.99
C ASP A 833 -39.46 30.39 -71.06
N ASP A 834 -40.50 30.08 -71.88
CA ASP A 834 -41.11 30.93 -72.88
C ASP A 834 -41.79 32.14 -72.32
N LEU A 835 -42.21 32.13 -71.06
CA LEU A 835 -42.89 33.20 -70.34
C LEU A 835 -42.09 34.00 -69.38
N THR A 836 -40.80 33.62 -69.15
CA THR A 836 -39.91 34.29 -68.20
C THR A 836 -39.58 35.73 -68.49
N THR A 837 -39.74 36.14 -69.79
CA THR A 837 -39.56 37.56 -70.26
C THR A 837 -40.79 38.41 -69.96
N ARG A 838 -41.95 37.77 -69.73
CA ARG A 838 -43.21 38.44 -69.43
C ARG A 838 -43.54 38.36 -67.90
N PHE A 839 -43.22 37.24 -67.26
CA PHE A 839 -43.54 37.01 -65.85
C PHE A 839 -42.31 36.50 -65.11
N SER A 840 -42.04 37.07 -63.97
CA SER A 840 -40.94 36.60 -63.07
C SER A 840 -41.50 35.79 -61.91
N ALA A 841 -41.06 34.56 -61.77
CA ALA A 841 -41.42 33.69 -60.63
C ALA A 841 -41.07 34.35 -59.31
N VAL A 842 -40.01 35.22 -59.26
CA VAL A 842 -39.58 35.97 -58.06
C VAL A 842 -40.65 37.00 -57.66
N ASP A 843 -41.23 37.73 -58.59
CA ASP A 843 -42.22 38.71 -58.31
C ASP A 843 -43.55 38.05 -57.89
N LEU A 844 -43.93 36.99 -58.59
CA LEU A 844 -45.12 36.21 -58.28
C LEU A 844 -45.06 35.52 -56.92
N VAL A 845 -43.87 34.98 -56.54
CA VAL A 845 -43.71 34.33 -55.24
C VAL A 845 -43.77 35.34 -54.08
N ARG A 846 -43.34 36.59 -54.30
CA ARG A 846 -43.47 37.69 -53.32
C ARG A 846 -44.90 38.04 -53.03
N VAL A 847 -45.73 38.13 -54.10
CA VAL A 847 -47.18 38.34 -54.02
C VAL A 847 -47.85 37.20 -53.23
N ALA A 848 -47.52 35.97 -53.55
CA ALA A 848 -47.99 34.80 -52.81
C ALA A 848 -47.54 34.81 -51.33
N SER A 849 -46.26 35.18 -51.08
CA SER A 849 -45.72 35.24 -49.70
C SER A 849 -46.41 36.32 -48.87
N ALA A 850 -46.70 37.48 -49.47
CA ALA A 850 -47.41 38.54 -48.78
C ALA A 850 -48.82 38.12 -48.35
N ALA A 851 -49.56 37.40 -49.18
CA ALA A 851 -50.86 36.82 -48.86
C ALA A 851 -50.79 35.77 -47.71
N LEU A 852 -49.70 35.04 -47.62
CA LEU A 852 -49.42 34.15 -46.48
C LEU A 852 -48.92 34.83 -45.22
N GLY A 853 -48.80 36.19 -45.20
CA GLY A 853 -48.24 36.94 -44.07
C GLY A 853 -46.74 36.94 -44.01
N GLY A 854 -46.03 36.49 -45.05
CA GLY A 854 -44.59 36.47 -45.14
C GLY A 854 -44.01 37.78 -45.68
N GLN A 855 -42.69 37.99 -45.47
CA GLN A 855 -41.96 39.21 -45.91
C GLN A 855 -40.83 38.85 -46.85
N GLY A 856 -41.10 38.41 -48.03
CA GLY A 856 -40.03 38.13 -49.00
C GLY A 856 -40.19 36.86 -49.78
N GLY A 857 -39.27 36.63 -50.68
CA GLY A 857 -39.15 35.44 -51.52
C GLY A 857 -38.03 35.61 -52.52
N GLY A 858 -37.44 34.55 -53.00
CA GLY A 858 -36.29 34.61 -53.91
C GLY A 858 -36.13 33.34 -54.75
N GLY A 859 -35.37 33.53 -55.78
CA GLY A 859 -35.09 32.43 -56.73
C GLY A 859 -34.60 32.96 -58.06
N ARG A 860 -34.84 32.20 -59.10
CA ARG A 860 -34.58 32.56 -60.48
C ARG A 860 -35.90 32.97 -61.15
N PRO A 861 -35.89 33.71 -62.30
CA PRO A 861 -37.09 34.09 -63.05
C PRO A 861 -38.01 32.95 -63.38
N ASP A 862 -37.46 31.71 -63.61
CA ASP A 862 -38.19 30.47 -63.92
C ASP A 862 -38.68 29.71 -62.71
N MET A 863 -38.14 29.98 -61.50
CA MET A 863 -38.47 29.21 -60.29
C MET A 863 -38.10 29.97 -59.02
N ALA A 864 -39.06 30.32 -58.20
CA ALA A 864 -38.85 31.01 -56.94
C ALA A 864 -39.63 30.38 -55.80
N GLN A 865 -39.13 30.55 -54.57
CA GLN A 865 -39.81 30.04 -53.35
C GLN A 865 -39.88 31.14 -52.28
N ALA A 866 -40.91 31.02 -51.45
CA ALA A 866 -41.08 31.84 -50.26
C ALA A 866 -41.79 31.07 -49.16
N GLY A 867 -42.00 31.67 -48.02
CA GLY A 867 -42.81 31.12 -46.94
C GLY A 867 -43.65 32.19 -46.24
N GLY A 868 -44.60 31.71 -45.48
CA GLY A 868 -45.40 32.60 -44.63
C GLY A 868 -45.83 31.91 -43.34
N PRO A 869 -46.21 32.64 -42.29
CA PRO A 869 -46.56 32.06 -41.00
C PRO A 869 -47.95 31.41 -40.96
N ASP A 870 -48.80 31.57 -42.01
CA ASP A 870 -50.18 31.15 -41.97
C ASP A 870 -50.54 30.27 -43.16
N ALA A 871 -50.55 28.95 -42.96
CA ALA A 871 -50.89 27.95 -43.98
C ALA A 871 -52.40 27.93 -44.30
N SER A 872 -53.29 28.48 -43.44
CA SER A 872 -54.73 28.51 -43.72
C SER A 872 -55.04 29.47 -44.86
N LYS A 873 -54.12 30.36 -45.27
CA LYS A 873 -54.28 31.31 -46.40
C LYS A 873 -53.68 30.78 -47.70
N ALA A 874 -53.47 29.49 -47.80
CA ALA A 874 -52.90 28.89 -49.00
C ALA A 874 -53.70 29.21 -50.28
N GLU A 875 -55.06 29.18 -50.27
CA GLU A 875 -55.90 29.55 -51.35
C GLU A 875 -55.86 31.05 -51.67
N ASP A 876 -55.72 31.91 -50.61
CA ASP A 876 -55.58 33.34 -50.81
C ASP A 876 -54.26 33.66 -51.55
N ALA A 877 -53.21 32.92 -51.26
CA ALA A 877 -51.90 33.07 -51.95
C ALA A 877 -51.99 32.68 -53.42
N ILE A 878 -52.76 31.63 -53.73
CA ILE A 878 -52.97 31.20 -55.12
C ILE A 878 -53.83 32.24 -55.84
N ALA A 879 -54.88 32.77 -55.20
CA ALA A 879 -55.74 33.80 -55.74
C ALA A 879 -54.99 35.12 -56.00
N ALA A 880 -54.08 35.48 -55.08
CA ALA A 880 -53.23 36.67 -55.22
C ALA A 880 -52.29 36.54 -56.45
N VAL A 881 -51.76 35.37 -56.72
CA VAL A 881 -50.93 35.15 -57.94
C VAL A 881 -51.83 35.23 -59.22
N LYS A 882 -53.10 34.69 -59.20
CA LYS A 882 -54.01 34.81 -60.29
C LYS A 882 -54.29 36.26 -60.60
N ALA A 883 -54.66 37.08 -59.62
CA ALA A 883 -54.86 38.48 -59.76
C ALA A 883 -53.67 39.26 -60.31
N ALA A 884 -52.47 38.86 -59.90
CA ALA A 884 -51.25 39.46 -60.42
C ALA A 884 -50.96 39.12 -61.87
N LEU A 885 -51.40 37.94 -62.34
CA LEU A 885 -51.30 37.53 -63.76
C LEU A 885 -52.34 38.25 -64.64
N GLU A 886 -53.53 38.56 -64.12
CA GLU A 886 -54.58 39.33 -64.78
C GLU A 886 -54.17 40.78 -64.94
N ALA A 887 -53.44 41.35 -64.00
CA ALA A 887 -52.99 42.71 -63.99
C ALA A 887 -51.79 43.04 -64.85
N ALA A 888 -51.03 42.00 -65.31
CA ALA A 888 -49.83 42.14 -66.09
C ALA A 888 -50.02 41.73 -67.54
#